data_9163fc47103eea23ab56cab6dc4f116b
#
_entry.id   9163fc47103eea23ab56cab6dc4f116b
#
_cell.length_a   1.000
_cell.length_b   1.000
_cell.length_c   1.000
_cell.angle_alpha   90.00
_cell.angle_beta   90.00
_cell.angle_gamma   90.00
#
_symmetry.space_group_name_H-M   'P 1'
#
loop_
_entity.id
_entity.type
_entity.pdbx_description
1 polymer ?
#
loop_
_entity_poly.entity_id
_entity_poly.type
_entity_poly.pdbx_seq_one_letter_code
_entity_poly.pdbx_strand_id
1 'polypeptide(L)'
;PVKKLQTKDGEILVATVFDLFCANYGLDRGLGGDWVTADYDDDMPGTPAWAEKITGVDRAKIIHVAREFAQTAEKTGGKSMVIIGAAMNHWYHMDMNYRGVINMLVMCGCVGQSGGGWAHYVGQEKLRPQTGWQPLAFALDWVRPPRHMNSTSAWYAHTDQWRYETLTSGELVSPTAPEGDWDASMIDYNIRAERMGWLPSAPQLKTNPLEVAKAAKAAGKDIPVYVADGLKSGDLEMSCQDPDAPENWPRNLFVWRSNLLGSSGKGHEYFLKHLLGTDHGVLGKDLGEEGRQLPKEAVWHDEAPRGKLDLLVTIDFRMSTTADYADVVLPTASWYEKNDLNTSDMHPFIHPLQAAVDPAYESKSDWEIFKAIAKKFQEIVPGYLGQETDIVALPILHDTPAEIAQDNVRDWKAGECDLIPGKTAPNYVPVERDFTAIYDRFTALGPLMDKLGNGGKGIGWNTGHEVQHLRDLNGVQEEGSAQGCARIVSDIDATEVILMLAPETNGEVAVKAWEALSKFTGRDHTHLARSKEDEKIRFRDFAAQPRKIISSPTWSGLESEKVCYNAGYTNVHELIPWRTLTGRQQLYQDHLWMRAFGEGFMSYRPPVDLKTITKEVQDDGDSLILNFSTPHQKWGIHSTYSDNLMMLTLNRGGPVVWISENDAAKAGIADNDWIELYNVNGALTARAVVSQRIKDGTTFMYHAQEKIVNTPGSEKTGLRGGIHNSVTRATLKPTHMIGGYAQQSYGFNYYGTVGANRDEFVVVRKMRKVDWLDQDATETEAAE
;
A
#
# COMPACT_ATOMS: atom_id res chain seq x y z
N PRO A 1 34.09 16.51 -8.30
CA PRO A 1 35.33 16.82 -7.59
C PRO A 1 35.36 16.12 -6.23
N VAL A 2 36.41 15.35 -6.00
CA VAL A 2 36.64 14.64 -4.74
C VAL A 2 37.51 15.51 -3.85
N LYS A 3 37.14 15.61 -2.56
CA LYS A 3 37.92 16.30 -1.52
C LYS A 3 38.41 15.31 -0.48
N LYS A 4 39.57 15.58 0.07
CA LYS A 4 40.10 14.87 1.23
C LYS A 4 39.69 15.57 2.51
N LEU A 5 39.08 14.84 3.42
CA LEU A 5 38.74 15.32 4.76
C LEU A 5 39.48 14.49 5.81
N GLN A 6 40.06 15.18 6.77
CA GLN A 6 40.66 14.53 7.92
C GLN A 6 39.57 14.26 8.98
N THR A 7 39.43 13.01 9.36
CA THR A 7 38.48 12.58 10.41
C THR A 7 39.25 12.03 11.62
N LYS A 8 38.53 11.66 12.67
CA LYS A 8 39.12 10.98 13.84
C LYS A 8 39.79 9.67 13.49
N ASP A 9 39.27 9.00 12.45
CA ASP A 9 39.70 7.67 12.01
C ASP A 9 40.65 7.70 10.81
N GLY A 10 41.11 8.90 10.41
CA GLY A 10 42.03 9.08 9.29
C GLY A 10 41.46 9.95 8.18
N GLU A 11 42.19 9.99 7.08
CA GLU A 11 41.80 10.71 5.84
C GLU A 11 40.72 9.92 5.08
N ILE A 12 39.65 10.61 4.72
CA ILE A 12 38.59 10.05 3.84
C ILE A 12 38.40 10.92 2.61
N LEU A 13 37.98 10.27 1.51
CA LEU A 13 37.60 10.94 0.28
C LEU A 13 36.10 11.21 0.30
N VAL A 14 35.72 12.44 -0.03
CA VAL A 14 34.31 12.86 -0.09
C VAL A 14 34.01 13.60 -1.39
N ALA A 15 32.79 13.48 -1.86
CA ALA A 15 32.22 14.26 -2.94
C ALA A 15 30.85 14.82 -2.51
N THR A 16 30.38 15.86 -3.17
CA THR A 16 29.02 16.32 -2.93
C THR A 16 28.03 15.33 -3.51
N VAL A 17 26.81 15.24 -2.93
CA VAL A 17 25.73 14.43 -3.48
C VAL A 17 25.42 14.84 -4.93
N PHE A 18 25.50 16.12 -5.25
CA PHE A 18 25.31 16.62 -6.62
C PHE A 18 26.38 16.11 -7.59
N ASP A 19 27.65 16.07 -7.19
CA ASP A 19 28.71 15.51 -8.03
C ASP A 19 28.50 14.02 -8.30
N LEU A 20 28.11 13.26 -7.27
CA LEU A 20 27.80 11.84 -7.40
C LEU A 20 26.54 11.61 -8.24
N PHE A 21 25.55 12.46 -8.11
CA PHE A 21 24.35 12.44 -8.91
C PHE A 21 24.64 12.66 -10.40
N CYS A 22 25.45 13.67 -10.74
CA CYS A 22 25.88 13.90 -12.12
C CYS A 22 26.65 12.70 -12.68
N ALA A 23 27.54 12.11 -11.88
CA ALA A 23 28.27 10.92 -12.29
C ALA A 23 27.35 9.71 -12.52
N ASN A 24 26.33 9.55 -11.68
CA ASN A 24 25.33 8.48 -11.84
C ASN A 24 24.56 8.57 -13.17
N TYR A 25 24.39 9.77 -13.71
CA TYR A 25 23.76 9.99 -15.02
C TYR A 25 24.75 10.01 -16.19
N GLY A 26 26.04 9.80 -15.93
CA GLY A 26 27.09 9.83 -16.98
C GLY A 26 27.26 11.19 -17.63
N LEU A 27 26.97 12.29 -16.93
CA LEU A 27 27.10 13.64 -17.49
C LEU A 27 28.57 14.07 -17.65
N ASP A 28 28.97 14.41 -18.86
CA ASP A 28 30.29 15.01 -19.11
C ASP A 28 30.28 16.45 -18.58
N ARG A 29 31.11 16.67 -17.56
CA ARG A 29 31.34 17.98 -16.93
C ARG A 29 32.76 18.50 -17.16
N GLY A 30 33.47 17.93 -18.15
CA GLY A 30 34.85 18.24 -18.41
C GLY A 30 35.84 17.69 -17.38
N LEU A 31 35.42 16.71 -16.57
CA LEU A 31 36.22 16.10 -15.51
C LEU A 31 36.88 14.79 -15.95
N GLY A 32 36.53 14.29 -17.16
CA GLY A 32 36.97 12.99 -17.67
C GLY A 32 36.27 11.82 -16.94
N GLY A 33 36.57 10.62 -17.39
CA GLY A 33 36.05 9.36 -16.86
C GLY A 33 35.59 8.42 -17.99
N ASP A 34 35.52 7.12 -17.70
CA ASP A 34 35.18 6.10 -18.69
C ASP A 34 33.66 5.98 -18.95
N TRP A 35 32.84 6.56 -18.09
CA TRP A 35 31.38 6.43 -18.09
C TRP A 35 30.66 7.77 -18.30
N VAL A 36 31.29 8.70 -19.01
CA VAL A 36 30.69 10.00 -19.31
C VAL A 36 30.74 10.26 -20.81
N THR A 37 29.66 10.85 -21.32
CA THR A 37 29.60 11.30 -22.72
C THR A 37 28.69 12.51 -22.87
N ALA A 38 28.99 13.35 -23.87
CA ALA A 38 28.09 14.42 -24.33
C ALA A 38 27.35 14.03 -25.63
N ASP A 39 27.68 12.88 -26.21
CA ASP A 39 27.09 12.41 -27.45
C ASP A 39 25.81 11.59 -27.17
N TYR A 40 24.69 12.01 -27.73
CA TYR A 40 23.39 11.34 -27.58
C TYR A 40 23.30 10.04 -28.38
N ASP A 41 24.22 9.83 -29.35
CA ASP A 41 24.26 8.64 -30.18
C ASP A 41 25.17 7.54 -29.62
N ASP A 42 25.95 7.83 -28.59
CA ASP A 42 26.73 6.82 -27.87
C ASP A 42 25.81 5.81 -27.16
N ASP A 43 26.14 4.53 -27.25
CA ASP A 43 25.44 3.46 -26.54
C ASP A 43 26.00 3.31 -25.10
N MET A 44 25.87 4.37 -24.32
CA MET A 44 26.29 4.41 -22.91
C MET A 44 25.08 4.55 -21.98
N PRO A 45 25.10 3.93 -20.79
CA PRO A 45 24.02 4.07 -19.83
C PRO A 45 23.65 5.53 -19.55
N GLY A 46 22.37 5.88 -19.73
CA GLY A 46 21.85 7.22 -19.55
C GLY A 46 21.68 8.04 -20.82
N THR A 47 22.21 7.59 -21.96
CA THR A 47 22.05 8.30 -23.25
C THR A 47 20.69 8.02 -23.91
N PRO A 48 20.24 8.89 -24.83
CA PRO A 48 19.07 8.61 -25.66
C PRO A 48 19.20 7.36 -26.54
N ALA A 49 20.37 7.08 -27.09
CA ALA A 49 20.64 5.88 -27.91
C ALA A 49 20.46 4.58 -27.06
N TRP A 50 21.01 4.57 -25.86
CA TRP A 50 20.86 3.48 -24.93
C TRP A 50 19.38 3.31 -24.50
N ALA A 51 18.68 4.42 -24.22
CA ALA A 51 17.27 4.39 -23.87
C ALA A 51 16.37 3.86 -25.01
N GLU A 52 16.67 4.24 -26.27
CA GLU A 52 15.99 3.72 -27.45
C GLU A 52 16.13 2.20 -27.56
N LYS A 53 17.33 1.69 -27.36
CA LYS A 53 17.63 0.25 -27.42
C LYS A 53 16.84 -0.56 -26.40
N ILE A 54 16.62 0.01 -25.20
CA ILE A 54 15.87 -0.64 -24.13
C ILE A 54 14.37 -0.52 -24.33
N THR A 55 13.88 0.70 -24.64
CA THR A 55 12.45 1.02 -24.64
C THR A 55 11.79 0.84 -26.00
N GLY A 56 12.58 0.85 -27.09
CA GLY A 56 12.07 0.91 -28.45
C GLY A 56 11.43 2.26 -28.81
N VAL A 57 11.61 3.29 -27.98
CA VAL A 57 11.19 4.66 -28.28
C VAL A 57 12.31 5.34 -29.06
N ASP A 58 12.00 5.88 -30.21
CA ASP A 58 12.94 6.61 -31.06
C ASP A 58 13.67 7.72 -30.29
N ARG A 59 14.99 7.74 -30.35
CA ARG A 59 15.83 8.69 -29.62
C ARG A 59 15.53 10.14 -29.95
N ALA A 60 15.17 10.44 -31.21
CA ALA A 60 14.79 11.79 -31.58
C ALA A 60 13.55 12.28 -30.83
N LYS A 61 12.60 11.40 -30.58
CA LYS A 61 11.43 11.71 -29.74
C LYS A 61 11.79 11.90 -28.28
N ILE A 62 12.67 11.06 -27.73
CA ILE A 62 13.18 11.21 -26.36
C ILE A 62 13.85 12.58 -26.21
N ILE A 63 14.75 12.93 -27.10
CA ILE A 63 15.47 14.21 -27.10
C ILE A 63 14.50 15.38 -27.24
N HIS A 64 13.54 15.28 -28.17
CA HIS A 64 12.53 16.33 -28.39
C HIS A 64 11.71 16.62 -27.14
N VAL A 65 11.13 15.58 -26.54
CA VAL A 65 10.31 15.73 -25.33
C VAL A 65 11.11 16.27 -24.15
N ALA A 66 12.33 15.77 -23.95
CA ALA A 66 13.20 16.23 -22.87
C ALA A 66 13.56 17.71 -23.01
N ARG A 67 13.92 18.14 -24.25
CA ARG A 67 14.24 19.55 -24.54
C ARG A 67 13.03 20.46 -24.39
N GLU A 68 11.88 20.06 -24.89
CA GLU A 68 10.64 20.84 -24.78
C GLU A 68 10.21 21.00 -23.30
N PHE A 69 10.33 19.92 -22.51
CA PHE A 69 10.06 19.95 -21.07
C PHE A 69 11.00 20.94 -20.35
N ALA A 70 12.32 20.82 -20.57
CA ALA A 70 13.31 21.66 -19.91
C ALA A 70 13.23 23.13 -20.36
N GLN A 71 13.07 23.41 -21.66
CA GLN A 71 12.91 24.75 -22.19
C GLN A 71 11.64 25.44 -21.69
N THR A 72 10.55 24.67 -21.56
CA THR A 72 9.31 25.20 -20.99
C THR A 72 9.51 25.53 -19.52
N ALA A 73 10.19 24.67 -18.75
CA ALA A 73 10.51 24.93 -17.35
C ALA A 73 11.37 26.19 -17.22
N GLU A 74 12.44 26.33 -18.01
CA GLU A 74 13.32 27.51 -18.04
C GLU A 74 12.53 28.79 -18.38
N LYS A 75 11.79 28.78 -19.47
CA LYS A 75 11.01 29.92 -19.96
C LYS A 75 9.94 30.39 -18.96
N THR A 76 9.37 29.47 -18.19
CA THR A 76 8.23 29.76 -17.31
C THR A 76 8.58 29.80 -15.82
N GLY A 77 9.84 29.59 -15.48
CA GLY A 77 10.27 29.52 -14.07
C GLY A 77 9.77 28.24 -13.37
N GLY A 78 9.86 27.09 -14.04
CA GLY A 78 9.55 25.78 -13.47
C GLY A 78 8.12 25.30 -13.70
N LYS A 79 7.37 25.83 -14.66
CA LYS A 79 5.98 25.42 -14.91
C LYS A 79 5.83 24.26 -15.89
N SER A 80 6.66 23.26 -15.75
CA SER A 80 6.49 21.95 -16.38
C SER A 80 6.05 20.93 -15.34
N MET A 81 5.09 20.11 -15.68
CA MET A 81 4.41 19.21 -14.73
C MET A 81 4.41 17.77 -15.25
N VAL A 82 4.50 16.82 -14.34
CA VAL A 82 4.24 15.41 -14.60
C VAL A 82 3.04 14.95 -13.78
N ILE A 83 1.98 14.50 -14.46
CA ILE A 83 0.80 13.90 -13.83
C ILE A 83 1.04 12.39 -13.77
N ILE A 84 1.02 11.84 -12.56
CA ILE A 84 1.23 10.41 -12.32
C ILE A 84 0.02 9.80 -11.65
N GLY A 85 -0.42 8.69 -12.19
CA GLY A 85 -1.46 7.84 -11.60
C GLY A 85 -0.94 6.44 -11.31
N ALA A 86 -1.84 5.51 -11.08
CA ALA A 86 -1.54 4.12 -10.75
C ALA A 86 -0.75 3.36 -11.84
N ALA A 87 -0.61 3.93 -13.05
CA ALA A 87 0.09 3.28 -14.16
C ALA A 87 1.55 2.88 -13.84
N MET A 88 2.26 3.67 -13.05
CA MET A 88 3.64 3.37 -12.65
C MET A 88 3.74 2.48 -11.42
N ASN A 89 2.72 2.46 -10.54
CA ASN A 89 2.78 1.77 -9.25
C ASN A 89 2.85 0.25 -9.34
N HIS A 90 2.49 -0.32 -10.47
CA HIS A 90 2.33 -1.75 -10.66
C HIS A 90 3.50 -2.42 -11.38
N TRP A 91 4.58 -1.67 -11.61
CA TRP A 91 5.84 -2.19 -12.11
C TRP A 91 6.77 -2.54 -10.95
N TYR A 92 7.55 -3.60 -11.09
CA TYR A 92 8.43 -4.05 -10.01
C TYR A 92 9.44 -2.97 -9.59
N HIS A 93 10.03 -2.26 -10.55
CA HIS A 93 10.95 -1.15 -10.30
C HIS A 93 10.28 0.22 -10.31
N MET A 94 9.03 0.31 -9.88
CA MET A 94 8.24 1.55 -9.84
C MET A 94 8.95 2.69 -9.10
N ASP A 95 9.59 2.40 -7.98
CA ASP A 95 10.32 3.35 -7.16
C ASP A 95 11.48 4.01 -7.90
N MET A 96 12.22 3.25 -8.72
CA MET A 96 13.26 3.81 -9.59
C MET A 96 12.66 4.73 -10.66
N ASN A 97 11.51 4.37 -11.23
CA ASN A 97 10.79 5.23 -12.18
C ASN A 97 10.29 6.52 -11.51
N TYR A 98 9.73 6.43 -10.30
CA TYR A 98 9.34 7.61 -9.53
C TYR A 98 10.52 8.51 -9.23
N ARG A 99 11.64 7.96 -8.76
CA ARG A 99 12.87 8.72 -8.48
C ARG A 99 13.43 9.38 -9.73
N GLY A 100 13.39 8.71 -10.89
CA GLY A 100 13.77 9.29 -12.18
C GLY A 100 12.95 10.52 -12.55
N VAL A 101 11.61 10.44 -12.40
CA VAL A 101 10.72 11.58 -12.62
C VAL A 101 10.99 12.71 -11.63
N ILE A 102 11.15 12.40 -10.34
CA ILE A 102 11.46 13.41 -9.31
C ILE A 102 12.79 14.10 -9.62
N ASN A 103 13.80 13.35 -10.00
CA ASN A 103 15.11 13.91 -10.37
C ASN A 103 14.99 14.88 -11.56
N MET A 104 14.22 14.53 -12.58
CA MET A 104 13.94 15.42 -13.71
C MET A 104 13.25 16.73 -13.26
N LEU A 105 12.24 16.62 -12.40
CA LEU A 105 11.52 17.79 -11.86
C LEU A 105 12.44 18.68 -11.01
N VAL A 106 13.33 18.10 -10.22
CA VAL A 106 14.30 18.84 -9.40
C VAL A 106 15.30 19.55 -10.30
N MET A 107 15.86 18.85 -11.29
CA MET A 107 16.86 19.41 -12.22
C MET A 107 16.29 20.56 -13.08
N CYS A 108 15.02 20.52 -13.41
CA CYS A 108 14.34 21.56 -14.15
C CYS A 108 13.71 22.67 -13.26
N GLY A 109 13.93 22.62 -11.93
CA GLY A 109 13.40 23.62 -11.01
C GLY A 109 11.87 23.65 -10.89
N CYS A 110 11.20 22.51 -11.17
CA CYS A 110 9.74 22.44 -11.23
C CYS A 110 9.07 22.16 -9.87
N VAL A 111 9.84 21.65 -8.91
CA VAL A 111 9.28 21.26 -7.60
C VAL A 111 8.79 22.48 -6.83
N GLY A 112 7.53 22.40 -6.34
CA GLY A 112 6.92 23.47 -5.56
C GLY A 112 6.52 24.72 -6.37
N GLN A 113 6.61 24.69 -7.68
CA GLN A 113 6.17 25.81 -8.54
C GLN A 113 4.67 25.67 -8.88
N SER A 114 3.92 26.74 -8.72
CA SER A 114 2.50 26.75 -9.15
C SER A 114 2.40 26.53 -10.66
N GLY A 115 1.70 25.47 -11.07
CA GLY A 115 1.60 25.06 -12.48
C GLY A 115 2.75 24.16 -12.93
N GLY A 116 3.63 23.74 -12.04
CA GLY A 116 4.73 22.81 -12.29
C GLY A 116 4.77 21.68 -11.28
N GLY A 117 5.79 20.84 -11.38
CA GLY A 117 6.11 19.81 -10.41
C GLY A 117 5.36 18.49 -10.58
N TRP A 118 5.11 17.85 -9.46
CA TRP A 118 4.50 16.54 -9.38
C TRP A 118 3.01 16.64 -9.08
N ALA A 119 2.16 16.17 -10.00
CA ALA A 119 0.74 16.02 -9.78
C ALA A 119 0.43 14.51 -9.61
N HIS A 120 0.28 14.08 -8.37
CA HIS A 120 0.03 12.68 -8.04
C HIS A 120 -1.47 12.43 -7.99
N TYR A 121 -1.98 11.61 -8.90
CA TYR A 121 -3.37 11.19 -8.93
C TYR A 121 -3.48 9.81 -8.28
N VAL A 122 -4.01 9.77 -7.06
CA VAL A 122 -4.36 8.53 -6.33
C VAL A 122 -5.87 8.32 -6.21
N GLY A 123 -6.66 9.21 -6.78
CA GLY A 123 -8.12 9.18 -6.62
C GLY A 123 -8.59 9.74 -5.29
N GLN A 124 -9.56 9.11 -4.67
CA GLN A 124 -10.17 9.54 -3.41
C GLN A 124 -9.80 8.64 -2.23
N GLU A 125 -8.69 7.98 -2.30
CA GLU A 125 -8.22 7.01 -1.32
C GLU A 125 -7.82 7.64 0.01
N LYS A 126 -7.49 8.93 0.02
CA LYS A 126 -7.03 9.63 1.21
C LYS A 126 -8.02 10.69 1.62
N LEU A 127 -8.75 10.41 2.69
CA LEU A 127 -9.58 11.42 3.29
C LEU A 127 -8.70 12.53 3.89
N ARG A 128 -8.93 13.74 3.48
CA ARG A 128 -8.50 14.92 4.21
C ARG A 128 -9.73 15.50 4.88
N PRO A 129 -9.70 15.64 6.12
CA PRO A 129 -8.64 15.79 7.12
C PRO A 129 -8.22 14.47 7.79
N GLN A 130 -7.05 13.97 7.43
CA GLN A 130 -6.54 12.69 7.93
C GLN A 130 -6.32 12.67 9.44
N THR A 131 -5.80 13.75 10.02
CA THR A 131 -5.51 13.85 11.44
C THR A 131 -6.76 13.86 12.31
N GLY A 132 -7.91 14.27 11.78
CA GLY A 132 -9.18 14.15 12.49
C GLY A 132 -9.80 12.75 12.40
N TRP A 133 -9.52 12.05 11.31
CA TRP A 133 -10.01 10.70 11.07
C TRP A 133 -9.22 9.62 11.82
N GLN A 134 -7.89 9.75 11.89
CA GLN A 134 -7.01 8.75 12.51
C GLN A 134 -7.35 8.37 13.95
N PRO A 135 -7.69 9.30 14.86
CA PRO A 135 -8.05 8.94 16.22
C PRO A 135 -9.20 7.95 16.30
N LEU A 136 -10.22 8.13 15.46
CA LEU A 136 -11.38 7.25 15.42
C LEU A 136 -11.05 5.90 14.76
N ALA A 137 -10.39 5.93 13.60
CA ALA A 137 -10.09 4.72 12.84
C ALA A 137 -9.20 3.72 13.56
N PHE A 138 -8.31 4.19 14.42
CA PHE A 138 -7.35 3.37 15.15
C PHE A 138 -7.56 3.37 16.67
N ALA A 139 -8.70 3.90 17.14
CA ALA A 139 -9.03 4.06 18.56
C ALA A 139 -7.94 4.78 19.37
N LEU A 140 -7.20 5.72 18.74
CA LEU A 140 -6.13 6.49 19.40
C LEU A 140 -6.65 7.51 20.40
N ASP A 141 -7.92 7.77 20.39
CA ASP A 141 -8.65 8.56 21.37
C ASP A 141 -8.85 7.80 22.70
N TRP A 142 -8.82 6.46 22.66
CA TRP A 142 -8.94 5.59 23.83
C TRP A 142 -7.64 4.94 24.25
N VAL A 143 -6.85 4.45 23.31
CA VAL A 143 -5.68 3.61 23.58
C VAL A 143 -4.54 3.94 22.62
N ARG A 144 -3.31 4.04 23.14
CA ARG A 144 -2.07 4.21 22.36
C ARG A 144 -0.98 3.28 22.94
N PRO A 145 -0.15 2.71 22.09
CA PRO A 145 -0.10 2.78 20.64
C PRO A 145 -1.08 1.79 19.97
N PRO A 146 -1.42 2.02 18.68
CA PRO A 146 -2.19 1.05 17.90
C PRO A 146 -1.28 -0.11 17.48
N ARG A 147 -1.88 -1.24 17.12
CA ARG A 147 -1.18 -2.28 16.37
C ARG A 147 -0.89 -1.79 14.95
N HIS A 148 0.33 -2.04 14.51
CA HIS A 148 0.73 -1.83 13.12
C HIS A 148 0.78 -3.16 12.38
N MET A 149 0.56 -3.10 11.07
CA MET A 149 0.67 -4.25 10.18
C MET A 149 1.26 -3.81 8.84
N ASN A 150 2.20 -4.59 8.31
CA ASN A 150 2.65 -4.45 6.94
C ASN A 150 1.76 -5.28 6.03
N SER A 151 0.84 -4.64 5.31
CA SER A 151 -0.21 -5.30 4.56
C SER A 151 0.31 -6.17 3.41
N THR A 152 1.36 -5.75 2.69
CA THR A 152 1.92 -6.54 1.59
C THR A 152 2.65 -7.76 2.10
N SER A 153 3.49 -7.62 3.12
CA SER A 153 4.20 -8.74 3.74
C SER A 153 3.25 -9.72 4.41
N ALA A 154 2.23 -9.23 5.11
CA ALA A 154 1.21 -10.08 5.71
C ALA A 154 0.40 -10.85 4.66
N TRP A 155 0.02 -10.19 3.56
CA TRP A 155 -0.67 -10.84 2.45
C TRP A 155 0.19 -11.95 1.82
N TYR A 156 1.45 -11.65 1.51
CA TYR A 156 2.41 -12.59 0.94
C TYR A 156 2.65 -13.80 1.84
N ALA A 157 2.83 -13.56 3.15
CA ALA A 157 3.07 -14.61 4.13
C ALA A 157 1.83 -15.51 4.32
N HIS A 158 0.66 -14.92 4.58
CA HIS A 158 -0.53 -15.68 4.95
C HIS A 158 -1.29 -16.31 3.78
N THR A 159 -1.09 -15.85 2.55
CA THR A 159 -1.56 -16.54 1.34
C THR A 159 -0.57 -17.59 0.81
N ASP A 160 0.50 -17.85 1.53
CA ASP A 160 1.55 -18.83 1.23
C ASP A 160 2.23 -18.66 -0.13
N GLN A 161 2.21 -17.46 -0.69
CA GLN A 161 2.85 -17.20 -1.99
C GLN A 161 4.37 -17.39 -1.92
N TRP A 162 4.97 -17.20 -0.76
CA TRP A 162 6.39 -17.45 -0.49
C TRP A 162 6.83 -18.90 -0.71
N ARG A 163 5.90 -19.84 -0.58
CA ARG A 163 6.17 -21.26 -0.83
C ARG A 163 6.38 -21.58 -2.32
N TYR A 164 6.00 -20.67 -3.19
CA TYR A 164 6.10 -20.78 -4.65
C TYR A 164 7.13 -19.83 -5.24
N GLU A 165 8.02 -19.30 -4.39
CA GLU A 165 8.98 -18.27 -4.83
C GLU A 165 10.03 -18.87 -5.77
N THR A 166 10.21 -18.22 -6.92
CA THR A 166 11.13 -18.66 -7.96
C THR A 166 12.40 -17.84 -8.01
N LEU A 167 12.44 -16.70 -7.30
CA LEU A 167 13.54 -15.74 -7.30
C LEU A 167 14.21 -15.70 -5.93
N THR A 168 15.52 -15.65 -5.94
CA THR A 168 16.33 -15.38 -4.75
C THR A 168 16.40 -13.88 -4.48
N SER A 169 16.68 -13.49 -3.26
CA SER A 169 16.87 -12.07 -2.94
C SER A 169 18.05 -11.46 -3.69
N GLY A 170 19.08 -12.25 -4.01
CA GLY A 170 20.22 -11.81 -4.82
C GLY A 170 19.84 -11.40 -6.23
N GLU A 171 18.81 -12.04 -6.81
CA GLU A 171 18.28 -11.65 -8.13
C GLU A 171 17.40 -10.40 -8.05
N LEU A 172 16.93 -10.05 -6.86
CA LEU A 172 16.00 -8.93 -6.62
C LEU A 172 16.69 -7.65 -6.15
N VAL A 173 17.85 -7.73 -5.49
CA VAL A 173 18.63 -6.55 -5.11
C VAL A 173 19.30 -5.90 -6.31
N SER A 174 19.75 -4.66 -6.15
CA SER A 174 20.48 -3.95 -7.20
C SER A 174 21.85 -4.60 -7.45
N PRO A 175 22.34 -4.62 -8.68
CA PRO A 175 23.73 -5.01 -8.99
C PRO A 175 24.79 -4.16 -8.27
N THR A 176 24.42 -3.00 -7.76
CA THR A 176 25.28 -2.12 -6.96
C THR A 176 25.16 -2.37 -5.46
N ALA A 177 24.38 -3.38 -5.03
CA ALA A 177 24.37 -3.81 -3.64
C ALA A 177 25.79 -4.27 -3.23
N PRO A 178 26.26 -3.92 -2.03
CA PRO A 178 27.51 -4.46 -1.51
C PRO A 178 27.49 -5.99 -1.54
N GLU A 179 28.65 -6.60 -1.72
CA GLU A 179 28.79 -8.03 -1.50
C GLU A 179 28.30 -8.36 -0.09
N GLY A 180 27.40 -9.26 0.03
CA GLY A 180 26.74 -9.60 1.27
C GLY A 180 25.81 -10.77 1.14
N ASP A 181 25.08 -11.00 2.19
CA ASP A 181 24.27 -12.18 2.41
C ASP A 181 22.87 -12.02 1.78
N TRP A 182 22.79 -12.05 0.46
CA TRP A 182 21.54 -12.01 -0.29
C TRP A 182 21.21 -13.34 -0.97
N ASP A 183 21.59 -14.46 -0.32
CA ASP A 183 21.42 -15.82 -0.86
C ASP A 183 20.20 -16.58 -0.33
N ALA A 184 19.34 -15.91 0.45
CA ALA A 184 18.11 -16.44 1.01
C ALA A 184 16.86 -15.97 0.25
N SER A 185 15.70 -16.50 0.62
CA SER A 185 14.42 -16.09 0.04
C SER A 185 13.96 -14.73 0.59
N MET A 186 12.99 -14.09 -0.08
CA MET A 186 12.42 -12.83 0.41
C MET A 186 11.67 -12.99 1.73
N ILE A 187 11.08 -14.16 2.02
CA ILE A 187 10.44 -14.41 3.31
C ILE A 187 11.45 -14.39 4.45
N ASP A 188 12.66 -14.92 4.24
CA ASP A 188 13.71 -14.94 5.27
C ASP A 188 14.14 -13.51 5.64
N TYR A 189 14.33 -12.64 4.64
CA TYR A 189 14.65 -11.24 4.89
C TYR A 189 13.50 -10.45 5.48
N ASN A 190 12.26 -10.79 5.13
CA ASN A 190 11.08 -10.22 5.75
C ASN A 190 11.05 -10.54 7.25
N ILE A 191 11.27 -11.80 7.61
CA ILE A 191 11.37 -12.27 9.01
C ILE A 191 12.49 -11.54 9.75
N ARG A 192 13.66 -11.44 9.13
CA ARG A 192 14.79 -10.70 9.69
C ARG A 192 14.45 -9.23 9.94
N ALA A 193 13.83 -8.56 8.97
CA ALA A 193 13.42 -7.16 9.09
C ALA A 193 12.39 -6.95 10.21
N GLU A 194 11.44 -7.87 10.38
CA GLU A 194 10.44 -7.79 11.43
C GLU A 194 11.07 -7.97 12.83
N ARG A 195 11.92 -8.97 13.03
CA ARG A 195 12.58 -9.18 14.33
C ARG A 195 13.56 -8.07 14.71
N MET A 196 14.13 -7.38 13.73
CA MET A 196 14.98 -6.21 13.94
C MET A 196 14.17 -4.92 14.20
N GLY A 197 12.85 -4.98 14.12
CA GLY A 197 11.97 -3.84 14.34
C GLY A 197 11.78 -2.92 13.14
N TRP A 198 12.12 -3.36 11.93
CA TRP A 198 11.95 -2.57 10.70
C TRP A 198 10.56 -2.73 10.09
N LEU A 199 9.95 -3.90 10.25
CA LEU A 199 8.60 -4.20 9.79
C LEU A 199 7.69 -4.54 10.98
N PRO A 200 6.44 -4.08 10.98
CA PRO A 200 5.44 -4.62 11.88
C PRO A 200 4.84 -5.89 11.28
N SER A 201 4.60 -6.91 12.11
CA SER A 201 3.80 -8.07 11.74
C SER A 201 2.45 -8.09 12.46
N ALA A 202 1.53 -8.92 11.97
CA ALA A 202 0.28 -9.21 12.65
C ALA A 202 -0.16 -10.65 12.33
N PRO A 203 -0.24 -11.54 13.34
CA PRO A 203 0.12 -11.33 14.76
C PRO A 203 1.60 -11.04 14.95
N GLN A 204 1.99 -10.45 16.06
CA GLN A 204 3.36 -10.03 16.33
C GLN A 204 4.17 -11.08 17.09
N LEU A 205 3.52 -11.80 18.01
CA LEU A 205 4.08 -12.94 18.72
C LEU A 205 3.30 -14.20 18.36
N LYS A 206 3.96 -15.35 18.25
CA LYS A 206 3.34 -16.65 18.00
C LYS A 206 2.43 -17.04 19.17
N THR A 207 2.91 -16.86 20.40
CA THR A 207 2.09 -17.01 21.60
C THR A 207 1.15 -15.82 21.78
N ASN A 208 -0.10 -16.05 22.16
CA ASN A 208 -1.08 -15.00 22.38
C ASN A 208 -0.53 -13.93 23.33
N PRO A 209 -0.45 -12.64 22.91
CA PRO A 209 0.10 -11.56 23.71
C PRO A 209 -0.59 -11.37 25.07
N LEU A 210 -1.89 -11.69 25.17
CA LEU A 210 -2.62 -11.61 26.45
C LEU A 210 -2.08 -12.65 27.44
N GLU A 211 -1.76 -13.86 27.00
CA GLU A 211 -1.19 -14.90 27.84
C GLU A 211 0.26 -14.61 28.21
N VAL A 212 1.03 -14.04 27.29
CA VAL A 212 2.42 -13.58 27.56
C VAL A 212 2.41 -12.50 28.64
N ALA A 213 1.49 -11.54 28.58
CA ALA A 213 1.36 -10.50 29.58
C ALA A 213 0.97 -11.06 30.96
N LYS A 214 0.06 -12.04 31.02
CA LYS A 214 -0.30 -12.76 32.26
C LYS A 214 0.89 -13.50 32.83
N ALA A 215 1.64 -14.21 32.00
CA ALA A 215 2.84 -14.96 32.42
C ALA A 215 3.93 -14.00 32.99
N ALA A 216 4.17 -12.88 32.32
CA ALA A 216 5.12 -11.85 32.81
C ALA A 216 4.72 -11.32 34.19
N LYS A 217 3.44 -10.95 34.37
CA LYS A 217 2.89 -10.50 35.65
C LYS A 217 3.00 -11.56 36.74
N ALA A 218 2.71 -12.82 36.43
CA ALA A 218 2.86 -13.95 37.35
C ALA A 218 4.32 -14.20 37.76
N ALA A 219 5.26 -13.98 36.84
CA ALA A 219 6.70 -14.06 37.11
C ALA A 219 7.26 -12.82 37.87
N GLY A 220 6.44 -11.80 38.11
CA GLY A 220 6.87 -10.54 38.74
C GLY A 220 7.87 -9.74 37.89
N LYS A 221 7.90 -9.96 36.58
CA LYS A 221 8.79 -9.28 35.63
C LYS A 221 8.07 -8.17 34.88
N ASP A 222 8.83 -7.14 34.55
CA ASP A 222 8.38 -6.12 33.59
C ASP A 222 8.14 -6.76 32.21
N ILE A 223 6.99 -6.45 31.59
CA ILE A 223 6.55 -7.13 30.37
C ILE A 223 7.55 -6.99 29.20
N PRO A 224 8.07 -5.79 28.87
CA PRO A 224 9.09 -5.66 27.82
C PRO A 224 10.35 -6.49 28.10
N VAL A 225 10.79 -6.56 29.34
CA VAL A 225 11.95 -7.37 29.76
C VAL A 225 11.64 -8.86 29.62
N TYR A 226 10.45 -9.28 30.06
CA TYR A 226 10.02 -10.68 29.92
C TYR A 226 10.00 -11.13 28.46
N VAL A 227 9.45 -10.29 27.56
CA VAL A 227 9.42 -10.58 26.12
C VAL A 227 10.84 -10.65 25.55
N ALA A 228 11.70 -9.68 25.86
CA ALA A 228 13.08 -9.66 25.36
C ALA A 228 13.88 -10.88 25.84
N ASP A 229 13.75 -11.25 27.13
CA ASP A 229 14.39 -12.44 27.68
C ASP A 229 13.90 -13.73 26.98
N GLY A 230 12.57 -13.84 26.78
CA GLY A 230 11.95 -14.99 26.12
C GLY A 230 12.36 -15.15 24.67
N LEU A 231 12.48 -14.04 23.91
CA LEU A 231 12.98 -14.06 22.55
C LEU A 231 14.47 -14.43 22.48
N LYS A 232 15.29 -13.97 23.44
CA LYS A 232 16.72 -14.35 23.54
C LYS A 232 16.92 -15.82 23.86
N SER A 233 16.10 -16.38 24.76
CA SER A 233 16.18 -17.78 25.17
C SER A 233 15.55 -18.74 24.14
N GLY A 234 14.66 -18.24 23.29
CA GLY A 234 13.84 -19.05 22.39
C GLY A 234 12.57 -19.61 23.04
N ASP A 235 12.23 -19.19 24.28
CA ASP A 235 10.97 -19.54 24.93
C ASP A 235 9.76 -18.80 24.32
N LEU A 236 10.04 -17.68 23.67
CA LEU A 236 9.09 -16.92 22.85
C LEU A 236 9.60 -16.82 21.41
N GLU A 237 8.68 -16.82 20.47
CA GLU A 237 8.95 -16.65 19.05
C GLU A 237 8.09 -15.53 18.47
N MET A 238 8.61 -14.84 17.45
CA MET A 238 7.81 -13.92 16.65
C MET A 238 6.96 -14.71 15.65
N SER A 239 5.75 -14.29 15.40
CA SER A 239 4.79 -14.96 14.51
C SER A 239 5.30 -15.08 13.07
N CYS A 240 6.04 -14.07 12.60
CA CYS A 240 6.60 -14.04 11.25
C CYS A 240 7.54 -15.22 10.94
N GLN A 241 8.12 -15.86 11.96
CA GLN A 241 9.03 -17.00 11.77
C GLN A 241 8.29 -18.28 11.36
N ASP A 242 7.01 -18.39 11.67
CA ASP A 242 6.19 -19.55 11.36
C ASP A 242 4.80 -19.10 10.84
N PRO A 243 4.72 -18.60 9.59
CA PRO A 243 3.46 -18.08 9.04
C PRO A 243 2.38 -19.15 8.93
N ASP A 244 2.79 -20.43 8.85
CA ASP A 244 1.92 -21.57 8.65
C ASP A 244 1.47 -22.25 9.95
N ALA A 245 2.00 -21.83 11.10
CA ALA A 245 1.52 -22.32 12.39
C ALA A 245 0.04 -21.97 12.61
N PRO A 246 -0.77 -22.92 13.12
CA PRO A 246 -2.20 -22.68 13.36
C PRO A 246 -2.49 -21.46 14.25
N GLU A 247 -1.59 -21.15 15.18
CA GLU A 247 -1.67 -20.00 16.07
C GLU A 247 -1.56 -18.66 15.32
N ASN A 248 -0.95 -18.66 14.16
CA ASN A 248 -0.72 -17.48 13.33
C ASN A 248 -1.72 -17.35 12.17
N TRP A 249 -2.63 -18.32 12.00
CA TRP A 249 -3.59 -18.25 10.89
C TRP A 249 -4.52 -17.04 11.04
N PRO A 250 -4.77 -16.29 9.95
CA PRO A 250 -5.79 -15.27 9.93
C PRO A 250 -7.17 -15.96 9.94
N ARG A 251 -7.82 -16.00 11.10
CA ARG A 251 -9.07 -16.75 11.27
C ARG A 251 -10.29 -15.99 10.74
N ASN A 252 -10.27 -14.66 10.81
CA ASN A 252 -11.37 -13.80 10.39
C ASN A 252 -10.87 -12.73 9.42
N LEU A 253 -11.57 -12.55 8.32
CA LEU A 253 -11.29 -11.50 7.34
C LEU A 253 -12.56 -10.69 7.06
N PHE A 254 -12.49 -9.38 7.33
CA PHE A 254 -13.49 -8.43 6.93
C PHE A 254 -13.02 -7.65 5.72
N VAL A 255 -13.73 -7.75 4.61
CA VAL A 255 -13.47 -6.98 3.39
C VAL A 255 -14.51 -5.88 3.28
N TRP A 256 -14.06 -4.65 3.50
CA TRP A 256 -14.93 -3.50 3.57
C TRP A 256 -14.72 -2.58 2.38
N ARG A 257 -15.79 -2.41 1.59
CA ARG A 257 -15.84 -1.59 0.37
C ARG A 257 -14.71 -1.86 -0.61
N SER A 258 -14.41 -3.12 -0.79
CA SER A 258 -13.34 -3.56 -1.68
C SER A 258 -13.70 -4.89 -2.33
N ASN A 259 -13.54 -4.97 -3.63
CA ASN A 259 -13.50 -6.25 -4.32
C ASN A 259 -12.05 -6.78 -4.30
N LEU A 260 -11.60 -7.26 -3.15
CA LEU A 260 -10.22 -7.70 -2.93
C LEU A 260 -9.80 -8.77 -3.94
N LEU A 261 -10.60 -9.81 -4.09
CA LEU A 261 -10.29 -10.94 -4.98
C LEU A 261 -10.43 -10.59 -6.46
N GLY A 262 -11.45 -9.82 -6.81
CA GLY A 262 -11.70 -9.43 -8.20
C GLY A 262 -10.90 -8.22 -8.68
N SER A 263 -10.17 -7.52 -7.81
CA SER A 263 -9.50 -6.26 -8.15
C SER A 263 -8.06 -6.17 -7.63
N SER A 264 -7.86 -6.10 -6.32
CA SER A 264 -6.60 -5.66 -5.72
C SER A 264 -5.68 -6.79 -5.27
N GLY A 265 -6.24 -7.93 -4.84
CA GLY A 265 -5.49 -9.07 -4.27
C GLY A 265 -4.69 -9.83 -5.32
N LYS A 266 -3.37 -9.63 -5.37
CA LYS A 266 -2.49 -10.42 -6.23
C LYS A 266 -2.39 -11.84 -5.68
N GLY A 267 -2.33 -12.81 -6.59
CA GLY A 267 -2.33 -14.22 -6.18
C GLY A 267 -3.72 -14.72 -5.82
N HIS A 268 -4.71 -14.43 -6.64
CA HIS A 268 -6.09 -14.86 -6.44
C HIS A 268 -6.21 -16.36 -6.17
N GLU A 269 -5.52 -17.19 -6.97
CA GLU A 269 -5.58 -18.64 -6.84
C GLU A 269 -4.95 -19.16 -5.55
N TYR A 270 -3.90 -18.49 -5.06
CA TYR A 270 -3.28 -18.81 -3.76
C TYR A 270 -4.21 -18.48 -2.60
N PHE A 271 -4.94 -17.37 -2.68
CA PHE A 271 -5.98 -17.05 -1.71
C PHE A 271 -7.05 -18.13 -1.64
N LEU A 272 -7.56 -18.58 -2.79
CA LEU A 272 -8.54 -19.66 -2.86
C LEU A 272 -8.00 -20.95 -2.24
N LYS A 273 -6.74 -21.30 -2.52
CA LYS A 273 -6.09 -22.51 -2.01
C LYS A 273 -5.87 -22.43 -0.48
N HIS A 274 -5.15 -21.42 -0.03
CA HIS A 274 -4.57 -21.40 1.30
C HIS A 274 -5.46 -20.72 2.35
N LEU A 275 -6.21 -19.69 1.98
CA LEU A 275 -7.11 -19.02 2.92
C LEU A 275 -8.52 -19.62 2.92
N LEU A 276 -9.11 -19.87 1.75
CA LEU A 276 -10.46 -20.43 1.68
C LEU A 276 -10.49 -21.95 1.65
N GLY A 277 -9.41 -22.61 1.20
CA GLY A 277 -9.36 -24.07 1.10
C GLY A 277 -10.26 -24.67 -0.01
N THR A 278 -10.67 -23.85 -0.96
CA THR A 278 -11.58 -24.21 -2.07
C THR A 278 -10.81 -24.57 -3.34
N ASP A 279 -11.54 -24.90 -4.39
CA ASP A 279 -10.97 -25.17 -5.71
C ASP A 279 -10.18 -23.98 -6.22
N HIS A 280 -9.01 -24.24 -6.77
CA HIS A 280 -8.05 -23.23 -7.19
C HIS A 280 -7.34 -23.63 -8.48
N GLY A 281 -6.85 -22.64 -9.20
CA GLY A 281 -6.15 -22.83 -10.47
C GLY A 281 -4.63 -22.74 -10.38
N VAL A 282 -4.02 -22.84 -9.20
CA VAL A 282 -2.54 -22.81 -9.06
C VAL A 282 -1.94 -23.97 -9.86
N LEU A 283 -1.09 -23.64 -10.84
CA LEU A 283 -0.42 -24.62 -11.72
C LEU A 283 1.01 -24.94 -11.25
N GLY A 284 1.62 -24.04 -10.48
CA GLY A 284 2.96 -24.25 -9.92
C GLY A 284 2.95 -25.20 -8.74
N LYS A 285 4.11 -25.77 -8.48
CA LYS A 285 4.39 -26.61 -7.31
C LYS A 285 5.06 -25.78 -6.23
N ASP A 286 4.84 -26.13 -4.98
CA ASP A 286 5.57 -25.47 -3.90
C ASP A 286 7.04 -25.92 -3.86
N LEU A 287 7.87 -25.20 -3.11
CA LEU A 287 9.32 -25.43 -3.04
C LEU A 287 9.66 -26.84 -2.55
N GLY A 288 8.85 -27.40 -1.64
CA GLY A 288 9.03 -28.75 -1.14
C GLY A 288 8.76 -29.84 -2.19
N GLU A 289 7.73 -29.65 -3.02
CA GLU A 289 7.41 -30.58 -4.11
C GLU A 289 8.44 -30.54 -5.25
N GLU A 290 9.07 -29.37 -5.46
CA GLU A 290 10.06 -29.20 -6.54
C GLU A 290 11.50 -29.53 -6.13
N GLY A 291 11.75 -29.73 -4.82
CA GLY A 291 13.10 -29.94 -4.30
C GLY A 291 14.00 -28.71 -4.44
N ARG A 292 13.43 -27.51 -4.55
CA ARG A 292 14.17 -26.24 -4.52
C ARG A 292 14.69 -25.93 -3.13
N GLN A 293 15.59 -24.96 -3.04
CA GLN A 293 16.10 -24.50 -1.75
C GLN A 293 14.94 -23.93 -0.91
N LEU A 294 14.73 -24.55 0.26
CA LEU A 294 13.75 -24.08 1.23
C LEU A 294 14.24 -22.80 1.94
N PRO A 295 13.32 -21.99 2.48
CA PRO A 295 13.68 -20.87 3.34
C PRO A 295 14.60 -21.28 4.49
N LYS A 296 15.50 -20.42 4.89
CA LYS A 296 16.44 -20.64 5.98
C LYS A 296 15.90 -20.23 7.35
N GLU A 297 15.02 -19.24 7.38
CA GLU A 297 14.51 -18.61 8.59
C GLU A 297 13.04 -18.98 8.86
N ALA A 298 12.22 -19.09 7.80
CA ALA A 298 10.84 -19.52 7.94
C ALA A 298 10.78 -21.00 8.32
N VAL A 299 9.97 -21.34 9.31
CA VAL A 299 9.66 -22.72 9.65
C VAL A 299 8.93 -23.36 8.46
N TRP A 300 9.49 -24.47 7.97
CA TRP A 300 8.89 -25.19 6.86
C TRP A 300 7.99 -26.31 7.38
N HIS A 301 6.75 -26.33 6.90
CA HIS A 301 5.81 -27.43 7.09
C HIS A 301 5.68 -28.18 5.76
N ASP A 302 5.86 -29.50 5.76
CA ASP A 302 5.82 -30.31 4.53
C ASP A 302 4.47 -30.22 3.82
N GLU A 303 3.40 -30.15 4.60
CA GLU A 303 2.06 -29.89 4.06
C GLU A 303 1.70 -28.43 4.21
N ALA A 304 1.44 -27.78 3.08
CA ALA A 304 0.96 -26.40 3.06
C ALA A 304 -0.46 -26.31 3.65
N PRO A 305 -0.73 -25.37 4.56
CA PRO A 305 -2.08 -25.20 5.11
C PRO A 305 -3.10 -24.87 4.02
N ARG A 306 -4.33 -25.34 4.21
CA ARG A 306 -5.48 -25.02 3.35
C ARG A 306 -6.65 -24.59 4.24
N GLY A 307 -7.36 -23.51 3.84
CA GLY A 307 -8.53 -23.06 4.58
C GLY A 307 -8.18 -22.44 5.93
N LYS A 308 -7.23 -21.50 5.95
CA LYS A 308 -6.82 -20.79 7.18
C LYS A 308 -7.89 -19.89 7.75
N LEU A 309 -8.87 -19.45 6.95
CA LEU A 309 -9.98 -18.61 7.38
C LEU A 309 -11.14 -19.44 7.92
N ASP A 310 -11.67 -19.04 9.06
CA ASP A 310 -12.95 -19.55 9.59
C ASP A 310 -14.13 -18.70 9.13
N LEU A 311 -13.88 -17.42 8.85
CA LEU A 311 -14.93 -16.45 8.54
C LEU A 311 -14.44 -15.38 7.56
N LEU A 312 -15.11 -15.28 6.42
CA LEU A 312 -14.98 -14.17 5.47
C LEU A 312 -16.28 -13.36 5.47
N VAL A 313 -16.17 -12.08 5.86
CA VAL A 313 -17.28 -11.14 5.86
C VAL A 313 -17.03 -10.06 4.82
N THR A 314 -17.98 -9.81 3.94
CA THR A 314 -17.96 -8.66 3.04
C THR A 314 -18.96 -7.60 3.46
N ILE A 315 -18.55 -6.34 3.40
CA ILE A 315 -19.36 -5.16 3.68
C ILE A 315 -19.28 -4.28 2.44
N ASP A 316 -20.25 -4.39 1.55
CA ASP A 316 -20.22 -3.69 0.25
C ASP A 316 -21.64 -3.32 -0.21
N PHE A 317 -21.72 -2.34 -1.12
CA PHE A 317 -23.00 -1.89 -1.73
C PHE A 317 -23.38 -2.69 -2.98
N ARG A 318 -22.58 -3.67 -3.38
CA ARG A 318 -22.80 -4.53 -4.54
C ARG A 318 -22.28 -5.95 -4.29
N MET A 319 -22.86 -6.92 -4.96
CA MET A 319 -22.25 -8.25 -5.06
C MET A 319 -21.02 -8.18 -5.95
N SER A 320 -19.91 -8.66 -5.41
CA SER A 320 -18.63 -8.71 -6.11
C SER A 320 -18.07 -10.12 -6.07
N THR A 321 -17.04 -10.40 -6.84
CA THR A 321 -16.32 -11.70 -6.76
C THR A 321 -15.92 -12.04 -5.32
N THR A 322 -15.53 -11.05 -4.51
CA THR A 322 -15.21 -11.29 -3.10
C THR A 322 -16.46 -11.66 -2.29
N ALA A 323 -17.59 -11.03 -2.58
CA ALA A 323 -18.85 -11.32 -1.91
C ALA A 323 -19.38 -12.73 -2.25
N ASP A 324 -19.15 -13.21 -3.47
CA ASP A 324 -19.51 -14.59 -3.86
C ASP A 324 -18.82 -15.67 -3.02
N TYR A 325 -17.62 -15.38 -2.51
CA TYR A 325 -16.87 -16.29 -1.66
C TYR A 325 -17.09 -16.07 -0.16
N ALA A 326 -17.85 -15.04 0.22
CA ALA A 326 -18.01 -14.68 1.63
C ALA A 326 -19.02 -15.59 2.34
N ASP A 327 -18.75 -15.91 3.61
CA ASP A 327 -19.68 -16.60 4.50
C ASP A 327 -20.83 -15.68 4.92
N VAL A 328 -20.53 -14.39 5.06
CA VAL A 328 -21.51 -13.37 5.44
C VAL A 328 -21.36 -12.15 4.54
N VAL A 329 -22.47 -11.74 3.92
CA VAL A 329 -22.56 -10.53 3.11
C VAL A 329 -23.44 -9.51 3.83
N LEU A 330 -22.88 -8.35 4.17
CA LEU A 330 -23.58 -7.24 4.80
C LEU A 330 -23.76 -6.10 3.79
N PRO A 331 -24.98 -5.90 3.25
CA PRO A 331 -25.21 -4.84 2.26
C PRO A 331 -25.11 -3.46 2.92
N THR A 332 -24.28 -2.60 2.32
CA THR A 332 -24.10 -1.23 2.80
C THR A 332 -24.82 -0.22 1.94
N ALA A 333 -25.16 0.92 2.53
CA ALA A 333 -25.72 2.05 1.83
C ALA A 333 -24.79 2.60 0.76
N SER A 334 -25.33 3.00 -0.38
CA SER A 334 -24.63 3.70 -1.44
C SER A 334 -24.34 5.16 -1.09
N TRP A 335 -23.65 5.90 -1.98
CA TRP A 335 -23.35 7.31 -1.74
C TRP A 335 -24.57 8.21 -1.61
N TYR A 336 -25.71 7.87 -2.22
CA TYR A 336 -26.95 8.63 -2.12
C TYR A 336 -27.76 8.34 -0.85
N GLU A 337 -27.37 7.30 -0.11
CA GLU A 337 -28.12 6.73 1.01
C GLU A 337 -27.41 6.91 2.36
N LYS A 338 -26.26 7.58 2.40
CA LYS A 338 -25.47 7.79 3.63
C LYS A 338 -24.85 9.18 3.69
N ASN A 339 -24.42 9.57 4.88
CA ASN A 339 -23.63 10.78 5.08
C ASN A 339 -22.14 10.42 5.18
N ASP A 340 -21.28 11.22 4.55
CA ASP A 340 -19.84 10.99 4.53
C ASP A 340 -19.10 12.27 4.06
N LEU A 341 -17.78 12.20 4.01
CA LEU A 341 -16.91 13.23 3.46
C LEU A 341 -16.18 12.71 2.23
N ASN A 342 -15.95 13.59 1.27
CA ASN A 342 -15.23 13.26 0.05
C ASN A 342 -14.14 14.28 -0.24
N THR A 343 -12.95 13.80 -0.59
CA THR A 343 -11.80 14.62 -0.99
C THR A 343 -11.04 13.95 -2.14
N SER A 344 -10.15 14.72 -2.77
CA SER A 344 -9.25 14.21 -3.80
C SER A 344 -7.89 14.89 -3.67
N ASP A 345 -6.83 14.21 -4.07
CA ASP A 345 -5.50 14.82 -4.18
C ASP A 345 -5.40 15.85 -5.32
N MET A 346 -6.39 15.87 -6.21
CA MET A 346 -6.39 16.74 -7.40
C MET A 346 -6.95 18.14 -7.16
N HIS A 347 -7.55 18.39 -6.00
CA HIS A 347 -8.11 19.70 -5.65
C HIS A 347 -8.13 19.94 -4.14
N PRO A 348 -8.20 21.23 -3.71
CA PRO A 348 -8.14 21.63 -2.31
C PRO A 348 -9.51 21.68 -1.63
N PHE A 349 -10.49 20.93 -2.09
CA PHE A 349 -11.85 21.00 -1.54
C PHE A 349 -12.23 19.75 -0.77
N ILE A 350 -12.96 19.93 0.32
CA ILE A 350 -13.71 18.90 0.99
C ILE A 350 -15.19 19.01 0.63
N HIS A 351 -15.80 17.91 0.26
CA HIS A 351 -17.19 17.83 -0.14
C HIS A 351 -17.99 17.05 0.90
N PRO A 352 -19.16 17.52 1.32
CA PRO A 352 -20.11 16.73 2.05
C PRO A 352 -20.77 15.72 1.10
N LEU A 353 -20.96 14.51 1.56
CA LEU A 353 -21.85 13.54 0.95
C LEU A 353 -23.07 13.41 1.86
N GLN A 354 -24.13 14.14 1.53
CA GLN A 354 -25.37 14.08 2.29
C GLN A 354 -26.32 13.06 1.69
N ALA A 355 -26.96 12.26 2.53
CA ALA A 355 -27.97 11.31 2.10
C ALA A 355 -29.11 12.05 1.39
N ALA A 356 -29.46 11.61 0.19
CA ALA A 356 -30.58 12.12 -0.58
C ALA A 356 -31.84 11.26 -0.42
N VAL A 357 -31.65 9.98 -0.07
CA VAL A 357 -32.70 8.98 0.16
C VAL A 357 -32.29 8.07 1.32
N ASP A 358 -33.26 7.40 1.91
CA ASP A 358 -32.98 6.37 2.91
C ASP A 358 -32.34 5.14 2.27
N PRO A 359 -31.53 4.37 3.03
CA PRO A 359 -30.96 3.11 2.56
C PRO A 359 -32.03 2.14 2.06
N ALA A 360 -31.77 1.50 0.92
CA ALA A 360 -32.70 0.55 0.33
C ALA A 360 -32.76 -0.77 1.13
N TYR A 361 -33.95 -1.33 1.27
CA TYR A 361 -34.21 -2.61 1.95
C TYR A 361 -33.61 -2.65 3.36
N GLU A 362 -32.80 -3.66 3.67
CA GLU A 362 -32.13 -3.84 4.96
C GLU A 362 -30.70 -3.29 5.00
N SER A 363 -30.25 -2.60 3.94
CA SER A 363 -28.93 -2.00 3.92
C SER A 363 -28.79 -0.90 4.98
N LYS A 364 -27.58 -0.73 5.48
CA LYS A 364 -27.25 0.25 6.52
C LYS A 364 -26.01 1.01 6.12
N SER A 365 -25.81 2.20 6.68
CA SER A 365 -24.51 2.87 6.54
C SER A 365 -23.40 2.04 7.18
N ASP A 366 -22.17 2.22 6.71
CA ASP A 366 -21.00 1.56 7.28
C ASP A 366 -20.91 1.78 8.79
N TRP A 367 -21.20 2.99 9.25
CA TRP A 367 -21.24 3.35 10.66
C TRP A 367 -22.23 2.50 11.45
N GLU A 368 -23.46 2.36 10.95
CA GLU A 368 -24.51 1.57 11.60
C GLU A 368 -24.17 0.06 11.64
N ILE A 369 -23.50 -0.46 10.59
CA ILE A 369 -23.04 -1.85 10.56
C ILE A 369 -22.03 -2.10 11.67
N PHE A 370 -20.95 -1.29 11.72
CA PHE A 370 -19.91 -1.47 12.74
C PHE A 370 -20.42 -1.17 14.15
N LYS A 371 -21.32 -0.21 14.31
CA LYS A 371 -21.98 0.08 15.57
C LYS A 371 -22.80 -1.13 16.07
N ALA A 372 -23.54 -1.80 15.19
CA ALA A 372 -24.31 -3.00 15.53
C ALA A 372 -23.38 -4.17 15.92
N ILE A 373 -22.27 -4.36 15.18
CA ILE A 373 -21.26 -5.38 15.50
C ILE A 373 -20.66 -5.08 16.88
N ALA A 374 -20.24 -3.84 17.15
CA ALA A 374 -19.65 -3.44 18.43
C ALA A 374 -20.64 -3.68 19.60
N LYS A 375 -21.93 -3.34 19.40
CA LYS A 375 -22.98 -3.57 20.40
C LYS A 375 -23.12 -5.05 20.70
N LYS A 376 -23.23 -5.87 19.66
CA LYS A 376 -23.39 -7.32 19.84
C LYS A 376 -22.15 -7.96 20.47
N PHE A 377 -20.97 -7.51 20.10
CA PHE A 377 -19.72 -7.95 20.70
C PHE A 377 -19.70 -7.65 22.22
N GLN A 378 -20.02 -6.42 22.62
CA GLN A 378 -20.08 -6.06 24.04
C GLN A 378 -21.10 -6.88 24.84
N GLU A 379 -22.21 -7.28 24.23
CA GLU A 379 -23.21 -8.14 24.86
C GLU A 379 -22.71 -9.56 25.12
N ILE A 380 -21.92 -10.13 24.21
CA ILE A 380 -21.55 -11.56 24.27
C ILE A 380 -20.16 -11.81 24.86
N VAL A 381 -19.29 -10.80 24.89
CA VAL A 381 -17.87 -10.95 25.31
C VAL A 381 -17.68 -11.26 26.81
N PRO A 382 -18.56 -10.84 27.76
CA PRO A 382 -18.40 -11.21 29.17
C PRO A 382 -18.31 -12.73 29.37
N GLY A 383 -17.30 -13.17 30.11
CA GLY A 383 -16.99 -14.59 30.29
C GLY A 383 -15.94 -15.17 29.33
N TYR A 384 -15.64 -14.44 28.24
CA TYR A 384 -14.57 -14.78 27.30
C TYR A 384 -13.37 -13.84 27.46
N LEU A 385 -13.61 -12.52 27.43
CA LEU A 385 -12.61 -11.49 27.61
C LEU A 385 -13.14 -10.42 28.56
N GLY A 386 -12.20 -9.75 29.26
CA GLY A 386 -12.50 -8.66 30.18
C GLY A 386 -11.60 -7.47 29.95
N GLN A 387 -11.04 -6.93 31.03
CA GLN A 387 -9.92 -5.99 30.97
C GLN A 387 -8.63 -6.78 30.90
N GLU A 388 -7.93 -6.67 29.78
CA GLU A 388 -6.75 -7.45 29.48
C GLU A 388 -5.56 -6.54 29.17
N THR A 389 -4.37 -7.01 29.47
CA THR A 389 -3.13 -6.37 29.00
C THR A 389 -2.67 -7.03 27.73
N ASP A 390 -2.62 -6.26 26.64
CA ASP A 390 -2.05 -6.67 25.37
C ASP A 390 -0.59 -6.21 25.27
N ILE A 391 0.18 -6.81 24.36
CA ILE A 391 1.54 -6.42 24.03
C ILE A 391 1.58 -5.98 22.58
N VAL A 392 1.97 -4.73 22.34
CA VAL A 392 2.13 -4.19 20.99
C VAL A 392 3.60 -4.03 20.68
N ALA A 393 4.08 -4.72 19.65
CA ALA A 393 5.42 -4.52 19.13
C ALA A 393 5.42 -3.31 18.19
N LEU A 394 6.09 -2.24 18.58
CA LEU A 394 6.25 -1.05 17.77
C LEU A 394 7.52 -1.14 16.93
N PRO A 395 7.45 -0.85 15.63
CA PRO A 395 8.64 -0.79 14.81
C PRO A 395 9.55 0.38 15.24
N ILE A 396 10.82 0.28 14.86
CA ILE A 396 11.78 1.38 15.00
C ILE A 396 11.33 2.50 14.05
N LEU A 397 11.40 3.74 14.54
CA LEU A 397 11.07 4.91 13.73
C LEU A 397 12.23 5.23 12.78
N HIS A 398 11.96 5.28 11.51
CA HIS A 398 12.93 5.66 10.49
C HIS A 398 13.24 7.16 10.53
N ASP A 399 14.43 7.51 10.01
CA ASP A 399 14.96 8.88 10.01
C ASP A 399 14.99 9.53 11.42
N THR A 400 15.20 8.74 12.44
CA THR A 400 15.35 9.20 13.81
C THR A 400 16.80 9.06 14.30
N PRO A 401 17.19 9.77 15.37
CA PRO A 401 18.51 9.57 15.97
C PRO A 401 18.77 8.11 16.41
N ALA A 402 17.72 7.38 16.78
CA ALA A 402 17.84 5.97 17.16
C ALA A 402 18.24 5.08 15.96
N GLU A 403 17.68 5.34 14.79
CA GLU A 403 18.06 4.64 13.57
C GLU A 403 19.50 5.00 13.14
N ILE A 404 19.84 6.28 13.17
CA ILE A 404 21.17 6.75 12.75
C ILE A 404 22.27 6.23 13.70
N ALA A 405 21.94 6.00 14.95
CA ALA A 405 22.87 5.38 15.88
C ALA A 405 23.17 3.90 15.61
N GLN A 406 22.48 3.28 14.65
CA GLN A 406 22.82 1.95 14.18
C GLN A 406 24.00 2.05 13.20
N ASP A 407 25.11 1.40 13.53
CA ASP A 407 26.32 1.41 12.69
C ASP A 407 26.10 0.72 11.34
N ASN A 408 25.27 -0.32 11.31
CA ASN A 408 24.91 -1.10 10.15
C ASN A 408 23.63 -1.93 10.43
N VAL A 409 23.15 -2.64 9.42
CA VAL A 409 22.07 -3.61 9.55
C VAL A 409 22.60 -4.82 10.31
N ARG A 410 22.20 -4.98 11.57
CA ARG A 410 22.68 -6.05 12.47
C ARG A 410 21.52 -6.83 13.07
N ASP A 411 21.69 -8.14 13.11
CA ASP A 411 20.71 -9.09 13.59
C ASP A 411 21.11 -9.69 14.96
N TRP A 412 20.32 -9.41 15.97
CA TRP A 412 20.56 -9.93 17.32
C TRP A 412 20.44 -11.46 17.38
N LYS A 413 19.59 -12.08 16.54
CA LYS A 413 19.44 -13.56 16.50
C LYS A 413 20.66 -14.23 15.88
N ALA A 414 21.33 -13.58 14.95
CA ALA A 414 22.61 -14.01 14.41
C ALA A 414 23.80 -13.75 15.34
N GLY A 415 23.59 -13.11 16.48
CA GLY A 415 24.66 -12.75 17.42
C GLY A 415 25.48 -11.53 17.00
N GLU A 416 25.03 -10.75 16.04
CA GLU A 416 25.74 -9.57 15.53
C GLU A 416 25.62 -8.37 16.50
N CYS A 417 24.62 -8.36 17.36
CA CYS A 417 24.38 -7.35 18.38
C CYS A 417 23.49 -7.91 19.51
N ASP A 418 23.32 -7.14 20.60
CA ASP A 418 22.35 -7.45 21.64
C ASP A 418 20.92 -7.15 21.21
N LEU A 419 19.94 -7.95 21.68
CA LEU A 419 18.53 -7.60 21.58
C LEU A 419 18.22 -6.47 22.56
N ILE A 420 17.90 -5.29 22.01
CA ILE A 420 17.55 -4.11 22.80
C ILE A 420 16.22 -3.56 22.25
N PRO A 421 15.10 -3.70 23.01
CA PRO A 421 13.80 -3.19 22.58
C PRO A 421 13.87 -1.71 22.19
N GLY A 422 13.27 -1.36 21.04
CA GLY A 422 13.27 -0.01 20.47
C GLY A 422 14.58 0.43 19.81
N LYS A 423 15.60 -0.44 19.73
CA LYS A 423 16.89 -0.14 19.06
C LYS A 423 17.28 -1.21 18.04
N THR A 424 17.38 -2.46 18.45
CA THR A 424 17.77 -3.60 17.60
C THR A 424 16.62 -4.60 17.44
N ALA A 425 15.51 -4.34 18.08
CA ALA A 425 14.27 -5.11 18.05
C ALA A 425 13.08 -4.14 18.19
N PRO A 426 11.85 -4.57 17.90
CA PRO A 426 10.66 -3.78 18.19
C PRO A 426 10.60 -3.33 19.66
N ASN A 427 9.94 -2.22 19.91
CA ASN A 427 9.63 -1.83 21.28
C ASN A 427 8.32 -2.51 21.73
N TYR A 428 8.40 -3.36 22.73
CA TYR A 428 7.25 -4.13 23.25
C TYR A 428 6.51 -3.33 24.30
N VAL A 429 5.35 -2.77 23.93
CA VAL A 429 4.58 -1.85 24.78
C VAL A 429 3.35 -2.57 25.34
N PRO A 430 3.20 -2.65 26.68
CA PRO A 430 1.95 -3.14 27.27
C PRO A 430 0.83 -2.12 27.06
N VAL A 431 -0.34 -2.61 26.66
CA VAL A 431 -1.52 -1.80 26.34
C VAL A 431 -2.73 -2.40 27.04
N GLU A 432 -3.37 -1.62 27.91
CA GLU A 432 -4.60 -2.05 28.57
C GLU A 432 -5.80 -1.93 27.63
N ARG A 433 -6.54 -3.02 27.46
CA ARG A 433 -7.74 -3.11 26.63
C ARG A 433 -8.92 -3.56 27.46
N ASP A 434 -10.04 -2.87 27.30
CA ASP A 434 -11.30 -3.25 27.91
C ASP A 434 -12.26 -3.74 26.82
N PHE A 435 -12.35 -5.04 26.65
CA PHE A 435 -13.20 -5.67 25.65
C PHE A 435 -14.69 -5.57 26.01
N THR A 436 -15.02 -5.37 27.28
CA THR A 436 -16.40 -5.23 27.75
C THR A 436 -16.97 -3.85 27.51
N ALA A 437 -16.17 -2.89 27.02
CA ALA A 437 -16.55 -1.51 26.78
C ALA A 437 -16.48 -1.11 25.29
N ILE A 438 -16.46 -2.05 24.39
CA ILE A 438 -16.22 -1.78 22.96
C ILE A 438 -17.32 -0.88 22.37
N TYR A 439 -18.59 -1.15 22.64
CA TYR A 439 -19.69 -0.34 22.14
C TYR A 439 -19.72 1.07 22.73
N ASP A 440 -19.53 1.18 24.06
CA ASP A 440 -19.50 2.47 24.73
C ASP A 440 -18.40 3.36 24.14
N ARG A 441 -17.21 2.77 23.89
CA ARG A 441 -16.07 3.47 23.32
C ARG A 441 -16.25 3.77 21.82
N PHE A 442 -16.88 2.88 21.08
CA PHE A 442 -17.18 3.12 19.66
C PHE A 442 -18.14 4.32 19.47
N THR A 443 -19.06 4.52 20.41
CA THR A 443 -20.08 5.59 20.34
C THR A 443 -19.69 6.87 21.07
N ALA A 444 -18.43 7.04 21.44
CA ALA A 444 -17.95 8.23 22.13
C ALA A 444 -16.48 8.57 21.78
N LEU A 445 -16.18 9.86 21.78
CA LEU A 445 -14.80 10.35 21.62
C LEU A 445 -14.02 10.19 22.91
N GLY A 446 -12.95 9.42 22.86
CA GLY A 446 -12.18 9.04 24.03
C GLY A 446 -11.40 10.20 24.70
N PRO A 447 -11.09 10.02 26.00
CA PRO A 447 -10.50 11.07 26.83
C PRO A 447 -9.07 11.43 26.48
N LEU A 448 -8.37 10.65 25.62
CA LEU A 448 -7.01 10.99 25.21
C LEU A 448 -6.96 12.23 24.32
N MET A 449 -8.07 12.56 23.64
CA MET A 449 -8.17 13.81 22.88
C MET A 449 -8.14 15.05 23.78
N ASP A 450 -8.71 14.97 24.99
CA ASP A 450 -8.57 16.02 26.02
C ASP A 450 -7.17 16.04 26.63
N LYS A 451 -6.65 14.86 27.00
CA LYS A 451 -5.47 14.71 27.83
C LYS A 451 -4.16 14.86 27.05
N LEU A 452 -4.09 14.24 25.89
CA LEU A 452 -2.88 14.19 25.07
C LEU A 452 -2.98 15.06 23.81
N GLY A 453 -4.21 15.44 23.44
CA GLY A 453 -4.45 16.14 22.20
C GLY A 453 -4.31 15.27 20.97
N ASN A 454 -4.20 15.92 19.80
CA ASN A 454 -4.05 15.27 18.51
C ASN A 454 -2.70 15.64 17.88
N GLY A 455 -2.37 15.02 16.76
CA GLY A 455 -1.10 15.29 16.10
C GLY A 455 -0.96 14.55 14.77
N GLY A 456 0.09 14.90 14.07
CA GLY A 456 0.46 14.24 12.82
C GLY A 456 1.86 14.65 12.38
N LYS A 457 2.51 13.80 11.63
CA LYS A 457 3.83 14.08 11.06
C LYS A 457 4.89 14.51 12.10
N GLY A 458 4.84 13.95 13.30
CA GLY A 458 5.83 14.21 14.37
C GLY A 458 5.57 15.46 15.20
N ILE A 459 4.49 16.20 14.97
CA ILE A 459 4.07 17.34 15.78
C ILE A 459 2.71 17.07 16.43
N GLY A 460 2.47 17.70 17.59
CA GLY A 460 1.22 17.54 18.33
C GLY A 460 0.68 18.89 18.83
N TRP A 461 -0.62 18.94 19.07
CA TRP A 461 -1.34 20.10 19.59
C TRP A 461 -2.45 19.71 20.53
N ASN A 462 -2.82 20.62 21.43
CA ASN A 462 -3.91 20.42 22.36
C ASN A 462 -5.27 20.55 21.66
N THR A 463 -6.22 19.68 22.02
CA THR A 463 -7.57 19.65 21.48
C THR A 463 -8.67 19.71 22.53
N GLY A 464 -8.37 20.12 23.75
CA GLY A 464 -9.36 20.19 24.84
C GLY A 464 -10.51 21.16 24.54
N HIS A 465 -10.23 22.30 23.89
CA HIS A 465 -11.27 23.25 23.49
C HIS A 465 -12.19 22.65 22.39
N GLU A 466 -11.63 21.95 21.44
CA GLU A 466 -12.36 21.28 20.35
C GLU A 466 -13.22 20.13 20.90
N VAL A 467 -12.71 19.37 21.86
CA VAL A 467 -13.49 18.30 22.51
C VAL A 467 -14.64 18.86 23.32
N GLN A 468 -14.45 19.98 24.03
CA GLN A 468 -15.55 20.64 24.71
C GLN A 468 -16.63 21.13 23.73
N HIS A 469 -16.22 21.71 22.62
CA HIS A 469 -17.15 22.13 21.57
C HIS A 469 -17.94 20.94 20.97
N LEU A 470 -17.29 19.77 20.85
CA LEU A 470 -17.96 18.55 20.39
C LEU A 470 -18.95 18.03 21.43
N ARG A 471 -18.67 18.15 22.73
CA ARG A 471 -19.65 17.84 23.81
C ARG A 471 -20.89 18.72 23.71
N ASP A 472 -20.69 20.01 23.45
CA ASP A 472 -21.78 20.96 23.29
C ASP A 472 -22.61 20.68 22.02
N LEU A 473 -21.95 20.23 20.93
CA LEU A 473 -22.56 19.99 19.63
C LEU A 473 -23.29 18.65 19.53
N ASN A 474 -22.60 17.56 19.93
CA ASN A 474 -23.09 16.19 19.80
C ASN A 474 -23.80 15.67 21.08
N GLY A 475 -23.65 16.41 22.19
CA GLY A 475 -24.04 15.94 23.51
C GLY A 475 -22.98 15.03 24.16
N VAL A 476 -23.26 14.57 25.36
CA VAL A 476 -22.37 13.70 26.14
C VAL A 476 -23.00 12.33 26.36
N GLN A 477 -22.18 11.31 26.54
CA GLN A 477 -22.64 10.01 27.03
C GLN A 477 -23.06 10.15 28.50
N GLU A 478 -24.29 9.69 28.82
CA GLU A 478 -24.86 9.85 30.13
C GLU A 478 -24.44 8.75 31.10
N GLU A 479 -24.13 7.55 30.58
CA GLU A 479 -23.81 6.35 31.36
C GLU A 479 -22.75 5.48 30.69
N GLY A 480 -22.37 4.40 31.35
CA GLY A 480 -21.38 3.44 30.85
C GLY A 480 -19.91 3.88 31.05
N SER A 481 -18.99 3.14 30.44
CA SER A 481 -17.55 3.39 30.54
C SER A 481 -17.09 4.66 29.83
N ALA A 482 -17.93 5.25 28.99
CA ALA A 482 -17.69 6.48 28.24
C ALA A 482 -18.46 7.69 28.81
N GLN A 483 -18.99 7.61 30.04
CA GLN A 483 -19.74 8.71 30.66
C GLN A 483 -18.94 10.02 30.64
N GLY A 484 -19.59 11.12 30.20
CA GLY A 484 -18.98 12.45 30.08
C GLY A 484 -18.18 12.69 28.80
N CYS A 485 -17.97 11.69 27.98
CA CYS A 485 -17.33 11.83 26.67
C CYS A 485 -18.32 12.37 25.62
N ALA A 486 -17.82 13.09 24.61
CA ALA A 486 -18.64 13.57 23.50
C ALA A 486 -19.22 12.38 22.71
N ARG A 487 -20.51 12.45 22.40
CA ARG A 487 -21.22 11.37 21.68
C ARG A 487 -20.81 11.26 20.23
N ILE A 488 -20.77 10.04 19.72
CA ILE A 488 -20.59 9.69 18.32
C ILE A 488 -21.57 8.56 17.99
N VAL A 489 -22.86 8.87 17.87
CA VAL A 489 -23.92 7.85 17.70
C VAL A 489 -24.41 7.71 16.26
N SER A 490 -23.98 8.62 15.39
CA SER A 490 -24.32 8.64 13.97
C SER A 490 -23.09 8.95 13.09
N ASP A 491 -23.20 8.68 11.79
CA ASP A 491 -22.21 9.09 10.78
C ASP A 491 -22.00 10.62 10.76
N ILE A 492 -23.04 11.39 10.98
CA ILE A 492 -22.95 12.86 11.09
C ILE A 492 -22.10 13.27 12.30
N ASP A 493 -22.30 12.65 13.47
CA ASP A 493 -21.49 12.95 14.64
C ASP A 493 -20.02 12.60 14.40
N ALA A 494 -19.75 11.48 13.73
CA ALA A 494 -18.39 11.07 13.35
C ALA A 494 -17.75 12.07 12.40
N THR A 495 -18.47 12.55 11.41
CA THR A 495 -17.94 13.58 10.49
C THR A 495 -17.65 14.90 11.18
N GLU A 496 -18.50 15.32 12.14
CA GLU A 496 -18.24 16.52 12.95
C GLU A 496 -16.97 16.39 13.80
N VAL A 497 -16.73 15.22 14.40
CA VAL A 497 -15.47 14.94 15.13
C VAL A 497 -14.26 15.04 14.21
N ILE A 498 -14.33 14.42 13.03
CA ILE A 498 -13.26 14.44 12.04
C ILE A 498 -12.92 15.88 11.63
N LEU A 499 -13.93 16.67 11.30
CA LEU A 499 -13.76 18.06 10.87
C LEU A 499 -13.24 18.98 12.00
N MET A 500 -13.70 18.75 13.23
CA MET A 500 -13.33 19.57 14.38
C MET A 500 -11.89 19.36 14.83
N LEU A 501 -11.39 18.10 14.78
CA LEU A 501 -10.06 17.74 15.30
C LEU A 501 -8.91 17.96 14.30
N ALA A 502 -9.21 18.32 13.07
CA ALA A 502 -8.22 18.43 12.01
C ALA A 502 -7.85 19.89 11.68
N PRO A 503 -6.56 20.16 11.48
CA PRO A 503 -6.11 21.50 11.10
C PRO A 503 -6.58 21.92 9.70
N GLU A 504 -6.87 20.98 8.79
CA GLU A 504 -7.34 21.29 7.44
C GLU A 504 -8.76 21.86 7.41
N THR A 505 -9.53 21.68 8.48
CA THR A 505 -10.94 22.03 8.56
C THR A 505 -11.34 22.89 9.76
N ASN A 506 -10.37 23.14 10.66
CA ASN A 506 -10.53 24.01 11.81
C ASN A 506 -9.36 24.98 11.91
N GLY A 507 -9.60 26.25 11.70
CA GLY A 507 -8.56 27.29 11.67
C GLY A 507 -7.81 27.45 12.98
N GLU A 508 -8.48 27.33 14.13
CA GLU A 508 -7.84 27.35 15.44
C GLU A 508 -6.84 26.19 15.57
N VAL A 509 -7.23 24.98 15.16
CA VAL A 509 -6.35 23.82 15.14
C VAL A 509 -5.21 24.01 14.13
N ALA A 510 -5.48 24.60 12.98
CA ALA A 510 -4.45 24.92 11.99
C ALA A 510 -3.37 25.84 12.55
N VAL A 511 -3.77 26.88 13.25
CA VAL A 511 -2.83 27.81 13.93
C VAL A 511 -2.02 27.05 15.00
N LYS A 512 -2.66 26.26 15.86
CA LYS A 512 -1.97 25.41 16.86
C LYS A 512 -0.96 24.46 16.21
N ALA A 513 -1.30 23.86 15.09
CA ALA A 513 -0.41 22.97 14.36
C ALA A 513 0.79 23.70 13.77
N TRP A 514 0.59 24.89 13.18
CA TRP A 514 1.68 25.73 12.71
C TRP A 514 2.56 26.26 13.86
N GLU A 515 1.98 26.60 15.01
CA GLU A 515 2.74 26.97 16.22
C GLU A 515 3.63 25.81 16.70
N ALA A 516 3.10 24.58 16.69
CA ALA A 516 3.87 23.39 17.05
C ALA A 516 5.07 23.19 16.11
N LEU A 517 4.86 23.33 14.80
CA LEU A 517 5.95 23.26 13.84
C LEU A 517 6.93 24.44 13.97
N SER A 518 6.43 25.65 14.24
CA SER A 518 7.25 26.85 14.43
C SER A 518 8.23 26.69 15.61
N LYS A 519 7.79 26.07 16.70
CA LYS A 519 8.66 25.74 17.85
C LYS A 519 9.78 24.78 17.45
N PHE A 520 9.48 23.82 16.57
CA PHE A 520 10.45 22.83 16.13
C PHE A 520 11.47 23.42 15.12
N THR A 521 11.01 24.28 14.22
CA THR A 521 11.85 24.90 13.17
C THR A 521 12.57 26.18 13.61
N GLY A 522 12.10 26.81 14.69
CA GLY A 522 12.60 28.12 15.14
C GLY A 522 12.14 29.29 14.27
N ARG A 523 11.13 29.09 13.39
CA ARG A 523 10.54 30.11 12.50
C ARG A 523 9.05 30.18 12.73
N ASP A 524 8.46 31.38 12.66
CA ASP A 524 7.01 31.54 12.72
C ASP A 524 6.36 31.20 11.37
N HIS A 525 5.50 30.18 11.36
CA HIS A 525 4.72 29.73 10.23
C HIS A 525 3.21 29.97 10.40
N THR A 526 2.79 30.59 11.51
CA THR A 526 1.37 30.77 11.84
C THR A 526 0.64 31.65 10.86
N HIS A 527 1.36 32.57 10.16
CA HIS A 527 0.80 33.40 9.12
C HIS A 527 0.08 32.62 8.01
N LEU A 528 0.44 31.34 7.81
CA LEU A 528 -0.18 30.47 6.79
C LEU A 528 -1.62 30.06 7.12
N ALA A 529 -2.06 30.19 8.36
CA ALA A 529 -3.42 29.89 8.78
C ALA A 529 -4.11 31.01 9.56
N ARG A 530 -3.38 32.03 10.04
CA ARG A 530 -3.90 33.08 10.96
C ARG A 530 -5.12 33.81 10.38
N SER A 531 -5.17 34.06 9.10
CA SER A 531 -6.31 34.75 8.46
C SER A 531 -7.60 33.92 8.45
N LYS A 532 -7.50 32.63 8.80
CA LYS A 532 -8.59 31.67 8.83
C LYS A 532 -8.79 31.04 10.22
N GLU A 533 -8.23 31.63 11.25
CA GLU A 533 -8.27 31.11 12.62
C GLU A 533 -9.71 30.88 13.11
N ASP A 534 -10.63 31.78 12.76
CA ASP A 534 -12.05 31.67 13.15
C ASP A 534 -12.87 30.73 12.24
N GLU A 535 -12.30 30.25 11.13
CA GLU A 535 -13.03 29.39 10.19
C GLU A 535 -13.12 27.96 10.74
N LYS A 536 -14.35 27.44 10.83
CA LYS A 536 -14.64 26.04 11.15
C LYS A 536 -15.52 25.46 10.06
N ILE A 537 -15.04 24.40 9.41
CA ILE A 537 -15.81 23.63 8.44
C ILE A 537 -16.59 22.57 9.21
N ARG A 538 -17.93 22.61 9.13
CA ARG A 538 -18.82 21.70 9.85
C ARG A 538 -19.76 21.02 8.87
N PHE A 539 -20.00 19.74 9.06
CA PHE A 539 -20.88 18.98 8.18
C PHE A 539 -22.30 19.54 8.16
N ARG A 540 -22.82 19.91 9.33
CA ARG A 540 -24.20 20.44 9.47
C ARG A 540 -24.39 21.82 8.84
N ASP A 541 -23.31 22.59 8.63
CA ASP A 541 -23.40 23.98 8.19
C ASP A 541 -23.18 24.16 6.68
N PHE A 542 -22.55 23.21 6.00
CA PHE A 542 -22.16 23.44 4.61
C PHE A 542 -22.90 22.56 3.58
N ALA A 543 -24.14 22.31 3.83
CA ALA A 543 -25.03 21.52 2.99
C ALA A 543 -24.64 21.52 1.50
N ALA A 544 -24.19 20.37 1.00
CA ALA A 544 -23.89 20.11 -0.40
C ALA A 544 -22.88 21.06 -1.10
N GLN A 545 -22.22 21.97 -0.39
CA GLN A 545 -21.22 22.88 -0.97
C GLN A 545 -19.81 22.43 -0.64
N PRO A 546 -18.91 22.32 -1.63
CA PRO A 546 -17.50 22.08 -1.37
C PRO A 546 -16.88 23.26 -0.63
N ARG A 547 -16.05 22.97 0.37
CA ARG A 547 -15.31 23.98 1.13
C ARG A 547 -13.82 23.81 0.87
N LYS A 548 -13.14 24.92 0.67
CA LYS A 548 -11.69 24.95 0.53
C LYS A 548 -11.04 24.66 1.89
N ILE A 549 -10.10 23.73 1.94
CA ILE A 549 -9.39 23.39 3.17
C ILE A 549 -8.43 24.51 3.60
N ILE A 550 -8.11 24.51 4.88
CA ILE A 550 -7.18 25.44 5.51
C ILE A 550 -5.77 24.87 5.40
N SER A 551 -4.79 25.73 5.13
CA SER A 551 -3.38 25.33 5.08
C SER A 551 -2.91 24.79 6.42
N SER A 552 -2.21 23.67 6.41
CA SER A 552 -1.71 23.02 7.62
C SER A 552 -0.36 22.33 7.40
N PRO A 553 0.41 22.05 8.47
CA PRO A 553 1.63 21.26 8.34
C PRO A 553 1.39 19.83 7.91
N THR A 554 0.20 19.30 8.15
CA THR A 554 -0.18 17.94 7.82
C THR A 554 -0.57 17.80 6.37
N TRP A 555 -1.03 18.88 5.75
CA TRP A 555 -1.21 18.99 4.31
C TRP A 555 -0.85 20.38 3.82
N SER A 556 0.30 20.49 3.20
CA SER A 556 0.80 21.69 2.55
C SER A 556 0.43 21.68 1.06
N GLY A 557 0.29 22.82 0.45
CA GLY A 557 0.05 22.98 -0.98
C GLY A 557 -1.04 23.96 -1.34
N LEU A 558 -1.72 24.52 -0.33
CA LEU A 558 -2.71 25.56 -0.52
C LEU A 558 -2.49 26.69 0.48
N GLU A 559 -1.76 27.71 0.09
CA GLU A 559 -1.32 28.81 0.95
C GLU A 559 -2.12 30.09 0.73
N SER A 560 -2.64 30.26 -0.48
CA SER A 560 -3.45 31.42 -0.79
C SER A 560 -4.48 31.13 -1.89
N GLU A 561 -5.41 32.05 -2.09
CA GLU A 561 -6.40 31.96 -3.17
C GLU A 561 -5.82 32.09 -4.58
N LYS A 562 -4.61 32.61 -4.67
CA LYS A 562 -3.90 32.80 -5.95
C LYS A 562 -3.01 31.64 -6.32
N VAL A 563 -2.70 30.77 -5.37
CA VAL A 563 -1.86 29.59 -5.57
C VAL A 563 -2.75 28.38 -5.74
N CYS A 564 -2.64 27.70 -6.88
CA CYS A 564 -3.25 26.41 -7.07
C CYS A 564 -2.60 25.37 -6.15
N TYR A 565 -3.32 24.31 -5.82
CA TYR A 565 -2.74 23.17 -5.11
C TYR A 565 -1.45 22.71 -5.76
N ASN A 566 -0.39 22.64 -4.97
CA ASN A 566 0.92 22.19 -5.42
C ASN A 566 1.70 21.56 -4.24
N ALA A 567 2.01 20.27 -4.35
CA ALA A 567 2.83 19.58 -3.36
C ALA A 567 4.24 20.17 -3.34
N GLY A 568 4.75 20.49 -2.17
CA GLY A 568 6.08 21.07 -1.99
C GLY A 568 6.15 22.61 -2.09
N TYR A 569 5.02 23.30 -2.34
CA TYR A 569 5.03 24.78 -2.38
C TYR A 569 5.55 25.37 -1.07
N THR A 570 4.99 24.99 0.07
CA THR A 570 5.44 25.49 1.38
C THR A 570 6.88 25.09 1.72
N ASN A 571 7.33 23.93 1.23
CA ASN A 571 8.73 23.53 1.43
C ASN A 571 9.70 24.47 0.70
N VAL A 572 9.37 24.87 -0.53
CA VAL A 572 10.24 25.69 -1.37
C VAL A 572 10.14 27.17 -1.04
N HIS A 573 8.94 27.71 -0.85
CA HIS A 573 8.71 29.15 -0.71
C HIS A 573 8.64 29.62 0.76
N GLU A 574 8.12 28.80 1.65
CA GLU A 574 8.01 29.10 3.08
C GLU A 574 9.12 28.40 3.91
N LEU A 575 9.96 27.62 3.25
CA LEU A 575 11.08 26.88 3.84
C LEU A 575 10.65 25.95 4.97
N ILE A 576 9.45 25.35 4.83
CA ILE A 576 9.02 24.27 5.70
C ILE A 576 9.93 23.06 5.43
N PRO A 577 10.55 22.47 6.46
CA PRO A 577 11.45 21.34 6.26
C PRO A 577 10.76 20.15 5.60
N TRP A 578 11.45 19.48 4.70
CA TRP A 578 11.05 18.15 4.25
C TRP A 578 11.15 17.17 5.41
N ARG A 579 10.34 16.12 5.39
CA ARG A 579 10.31 15.10 6.43
C ARG A 579 11.45 14.09 6.26
N THR A 580 12.63 14.60 6.22
CA THR A 580 13.89 13.87 6.16
C THR A 580 14.76 14.32 7.32
N LEU A 581 15.77 13.57 7.65
CA LEU A 581 16.70 13.92 8.74
C LEU A 581 17.32 15.31 8.57
N THR A 582 17.67 15.66 7.34
CA THR A 582 18.30 16.96 7.02
C THR A 582 17.30 18.09 6.81
N GLY A 583 16.00 17.79 6.76
CA GLY A 583 14.96 18.73 6.39
C GLY A 583 14.98 19.14 4.90
N ARG A 584 15.76 18.46 4.07
CA ARG A 584 15.93 18.74 2.65
C ARG A 584 15.43 17.57 1.81
N GLN A 585 15.06 17.84 0.56
CA GLN A 585 14.76 16.79 -0.40
C GLN A 585 16.04 15.98 -0.68
N GLN A 586 15.95 14.67 -0.60
CA GLN A 586 17.10 13.78 -0.77
C GLN A 586 17.19 13.27 -2.21
N LEU A 587 18.34 13.45 -2.85
CA LEU A 587 18.69 12.82 -4.12
C LEU A 587 19.40 11.49 -3.91
N TYR A 588 20.10 11.35 -2.79
CA TYR A 588 20.73 10.13 -2.34
C TYR A 588 20.03 9.60 -1.10
N GLN A 589 19.64 8.34 -1.14
CA GLN A 589 19.01 7.65 -0.01
C GLN A 589 20.12 7.00 0.83
N ASP A 590 20.49 7.62 1.93
CA ASP A 590 21.57 7.16 2.81
C ASP A 590 21.09 6.24 3.94
N HIS A 591 19.84 5.84 3.90
CA HIS A 591 19.26 4.85 4.79
C HIS A 591 20.02 3.52 4.72
N LEU A 592 20.30 2.89 5.85
CA LEU A 592 21.15 1.68 5.92
C LEU A 592 20.64 0.56 5.03
N TRP A 593 19.35 0.27 5.06
CA TRP A 593 18.74 -0.74 4.20
C TRP A 593 18.82 -0.37 2.72
N MET A 594 18.55 0.88 2.36
CA MET A 594 18.65 1.32 0.96
C MET A 594 20.07 1.17 0.43
N ARG A 595 21.07 1.41 1.27
CA ARG A 595 22.47 1.17 0.93
C ARG A 595 22.78 -0.32 0.77
N ALA A 596 22.25 -1.15 1.67
CA ALA A 596 22.38 -2.61 1.58
C ALA A 596 21.74 -3.19 0.32
N PHE A 597 20.66 -2.59 -0.16
CA PHE A 597 20.02 -2.99 -1.44
C PHE A 597 20.72 -2.43 -2.67
N GLY A 598 21.72 -1.54 -2.51
CA GLY A 598 22.37 -0.84 -3.61
C GLY A 598 21.51 0.23 -4.28
N GLU A 599 20.51 0.75 -3.57
CA GLU A 599 19.52 1.68 -4.09
C GLU A 599 19.67 3.12 -3.55
N GLY A 600 20.88 3.50 -3.17
CA GLY A 600 21.20 4.87 -2.74
C GLY A 600 20.85 5.92 -3.79
N PHE A 601 21.27 5.73 -5.03
CA PHE A 601 20.84 6.52 -6.19
C PHE A 601 19.79 5.79 -7.02
N MET A 602 19.07 6.55 -7.84
CA MET A 602 18.27 6.00 -8.90
C MET A 602 19.18 5.35 -9.95
N SER A 603 18.87 4.13 -10.30
CA SER A 603 19.57 3.39 -11.35
C SER A 603 18.58 2.65 -12.25
N TYR A 604 18.95 2.47 -13.51
CA TYR A 604 18.20 1.58 -14.38
C TYR A 604 18.34 0.15 -13.86
N ARG A 605 17.22 -0.52 -13.81
CA ARG A 605 17.13 -1.96 -13.55
C ARG A 605 16.26 -2.60 -14.63
N PRO A 606 16.72 -3.69 -15.26
CA PRO A 606 15.88 -4.43 -16.18
C PRO A 606 14.65 -4.94 -15.45
N PRO A 607 13.53 -5.20 -16.17
CA PRO A 607 12.42 -5.92 -15.61
C PRO A 607 12.90 -7.22 -14.96
N VAL A 608 12.29 -7.60 -13.86
CA VAL A 608 12.53 -8.91 -13.23
C VAL A 608 12.26 -9.97 -14.29
N ASP A 609 13.19 -10.92 -14.48
CA ASP A 609 12.99 -11.96 -15.48
C ASP A 609 11.98 -13.00 -14.99
N LEU A 610 10.73 -12.67 -15.15
CA LEU A 610 9.61 -13.57 -14.84
C LEU A 610 9.37 -14.62 -15.94
N LYS A 611 10.25 -14.71 -16.96
CA LYS A 611 10.22 -15.79 -17.94
C LYS A 611 10.39 -17.18 -17.31
N THR A 612 11.00 -17.24 -16.13
CA THR A 612 11.04 -18.45 -15.33
C THR A 612 9.63 -18.97 -15.00
N ILE A 613 8.66 -18.06 -14.82
CA ILE A 613 7.25 -18.38 -14.59
C ILE A 613 6.62 -19.10 -15.78
N THR A 614 7.13 -18.89 -16.99
CA THR A 614 6.64 -19.54 -18.21
C THR A 614 7.45 -20.76 -18.63
N LYS A 615 8.69 -20.93 -18.18
CA LYS A 615 9.53 -22.10 -18.51
C LYS A 615 8.99 -23.40 -17.92
N GLU A 616 8.25 -23.33 -16.85
CA GLU A 616 7.68 -24.50 -16.16
C GLU A 616 6.37 -24.94 -16.80
N VAL A 617 5.75 -24.08 -17.58
CA VAL A 617 4.53 -24.39 -18.32
C VAL A 617 4.89 -24.66 -19.78
N GLN A 618 5.10 -25.93 -20.11
CA GLN A 618 5.51 -26.33 -21.45
C GLN A 618 4.47 -25.94 -22.50
N ASP A 619 4.96 -25.34 -23.56
CA ASP A 619 4.24 -24.95 -24.75
C ASP A 619 3.97 -26.17 -25.64
N ASP A 620 2.75 -26.30 -26.10
CA ASP A 620 2.32 -27.35 -27.04
C ASP A 620 2.32 -26.87 -28.50
N GLY A 621 3.03 -25.78 -28.83
CA GLY A 621 3.41 -25.40 -30.20
C GLY A 621 2.60 -24.28 -30.86
N ASP A 622 1.38 -23.99 -30.42
CA ASP A 622 0.50 -22.95 -31.00
C ASP A 622 0.25 -21.80 -30.01
N SER A 623 1.24 -21.48 -29.21
CA SER A 623 1.14 -20.46 -28.14
C SER A 623 2.24 -19.42 -28.23
N LEU A 624 2.03 -18.30 -27.55
CA LEU A 624 2.97 -17.19 -27.45
C LEU A 624 3.19 -16.81 -26.00
N ILE A 625 4.41 -16.44 -25.66
CA ILE A 625 4.74 -15.82 -24.39
C ILE A 625 4.71 -14.32 -24.58
N LEU A 626 3.79 -13.65 -23.87
CA LEU A 626 3.60 -12.21 -23.94
C LEU A 626 3.71 -11.58 -22.56
N ASN A 627 4.23 -10.34 -22.50
CA ASN A 627 4.15 -9.53 -21.29
C ASN A 627 2.69 -9.16 -21.03
N PHE A 628 2.22 -9.36 -19.79
CA PHE A 628 0.85 -9.16 -19.40
C PHE A 628 0.68 -7.93 -18.52
N SER A 629 -0.15 -7.00 -18.95
CA SER A 629 -0.47 -5.78 -18.23
C SER A 629 -1.93 -5.74 -17.81
N THR A 630 -2.22 -5.02 -16.73
CA THR A 630 -3.58 -4.88 -16.21
C THR A 630 -3.97 -3.40 -16.04
N PRO A 631 -4.20 -2.66 -17.14
CA PRO A 631 -4.60 -1.26 -17.10
C PRO A 631 -6.04 -1.11 -16.60
N HIS A 632 -6.38 0.13 -16.14
CA HIS A 632 -7.76 0.48 -15.81
C HIS A 632 -8.65 0.42 -17.04
N GLN A 633 -9.88 -0.01 -16.86
CA GLN A 633 -10.83 -0.12 -17.96
C GLN A 633 -11.50 1.24 -18.29
N LYS A 634 -11.95 1.35 -19.52
CA LYS A 634 -12.65 2.54 -20.03
C LYS A 634 -14.07 2.68 -19.46
N TRP A 635 -14.73 1.54 -19.19
CA TRP A 635 -16.16 1.48 -18.92
C TRP A 635 -16.50 1.18 -17.46
N GLY A 636 -15.52 1.18 -16.57
CA GLY A 636 -15.71 0.86 -15.16
C GLY A 636 -14.75 1.62 -14.28
N ILE A 637 -15.02 1.58 -12.98
CA ILE A 637 -14.14 2.09 -11.92
C ILE A 637 -13.71 0.89 -11.10
N HIS A 638 -12.49 0.42 -11.34
CA HIS A 638 -12.08 -0.91 -10.88
C HIS A 638 -13.09 -1.96 -11.35
N SER A 639 -13.67 -2.76 -10.47
CA SER A 639 -14.71 -3.73 -10.83
C SER A 639 -16.14 -3.16 -10.85
N THR A 640 -16.33 -1.94 -10.35
CA THR A 640 -17.66 -1.30 -10.33
C THR A 640 -18.15 -1.09 -11.75
N TYR A 641 -19.35 -1.59 -12.05
CA TYR A 641 -20.04 -1.63 -13.34
C TYR A 641 -19.55 -2.70 -14.33
N SER A 642 -18.53 -3.51 -14.02
CA SER A 642 -18.06 -4.57 -14.92
C SER A 642 -19.07 -5.73 -15.08
N ASP A 643 -20.07 -5.80 -14.22
CA ASP A 643 -21.21 -6.73 -14.22
C ASP A 643 -22.53 -6.10 -14.73
N ASN A 644 -22.53 -4.80 -15.00
CA ASN A 644 -23.72 -4.10 -15.51
C ASN A 644 -23.97 -4.46 -16.98
N LEU A 645 -25.20 -4.87 -17.33
CA LEU A 645 -25.56 -5.31 -18.69
C LEU A 645 -25.26 -4.29 -19.77
N MET A 646 -25.47 -3.00 -19.52
CA MET A 646 -25.17 -1.96 -20.51
C MET A 646 -23.66 -1.81 -20.69
N MET A 647 -22.88 -1.89 -19.60
CA MET A 647 -21.41 -1.83 -19.67
C MET A 647 -20.83 -3.08 -20.32
N LEU A 648 -21.39 -4.27 -20.03
CA LEU A 648 -21.03 -5.51 -20.71
C LEU A 648 -21.28 -5.42 -22.22
N THR A 649 -22.39 -4.81 -22.65
CA THR A 649 -22.68 -4.57 -24.08
C THR A 649 -21.58 -3.72 -24.73
N LEU A 650 -21.08 -2.70 -24.04
CA LEU A 650 -19.99 -1.86 -24.54
C LEU A 650 -18.64 -2.58 -24.52
N ASN A 651 -18.47 -3.59 -23.67
CA ASN A 651 -17.25 -4.37 -23.48
C ASN A 651 -17.37 -5.79 -24.05
N ARG A 652 -18.02 -5.99 -25.18
CA ARG A 652 -18.17 -7.28 -25.88
C ARG A 652 -18.80 -8.40 -25.04
N GLY A 653 -19.58 -8.06 -24.03
CA GLY A 653 -20.31 -9.01 -23.20
C GLY A 653 -19.51 -9.67 -22.07
N GLY A 654 -18.27 -9.27 -21.81
CA GLY A 654 -17.51 -9.88 -20.72
C GLY A 654 -16.01 -9.59 -20.74
N PRO A 655 -15.22 -10.44 -20.09
CA PRO A 655 -13.77 -10.31 -20.05
C PRO A 655 -13.14 -10.34 -21.43
N VAL A 656 -12.29 -9.36 -21.71
CA VAL A 656 -11.55 -9.26 -22.97
C VAL A 656 -10.06 -9.10 -22.72
N VAL A 657 -9.27 -9.66 -23.62
CA VAL A 657 -7.82 -9.53 -23.64
C VAL A 657 -7.39 -8.94 -24.96
N TRP A 658 -6.61 -7.88 -24.90
CA TRP A 658 -6.11 -7.20 -26.08
C TRP A 658 -4.79 -7.80 -26.54
N ILE A 659 -4.66 -8.08 -27.83
CA ILE A 659 -3.48 -8.66 -28.46
C ILE A 659 -3.18 -7.96 -29.79
N SER A 660 -1.89 -7.84 -30.17
CA SER A 660 -1.51 -7.25 -31.45
C SER A 660 -1.97 -8.14 -32.63
N GLU A 661 -2.16 -7.51 -33.80
CA GLU A 661 -2.52 -8.25 -35.03
C GLU A 661 -1.44 -9.26 -35.43
N ASN A 662 -0.17 -8.88 -35.26
CA ASN A 662 0.95 -9.74 -35.61
C ASN A 662 1.06 -10.95 -34.67
N ASP A 663 0.91 -10.74 -33.37
CA ASP A 663 0.97 -11.84 -32.41
C ASP A 663 -0.27 -12.74 -32.52
N ALA A 664 -1.46 -12.16 -32.72
CA ALA A 664 -2.67 -12.93 -32.98
C ALA A 664 -2.53 -13.82 -34.20
N ALA A 665 -1.97 -13.30 -35.30
CA ALA A 665 -1.73 -14.08 -36.53
C ALA A 665 -0.75 -15.24 -36.29
N LYS A 666 0.32 -15.04 -35.50
CA LYS A 666 1.28 -16.11 -35.15
C LYS A 666 0.63 -17.26 -34.37
N ALA A 667 -0.31 -16.96 -33.48
CA ALA A 667 -1.02 -17.94 -32.65
C ALA A 667 -2.34 -18.41 -33.27
N GLY A 668 -2.66 -18.04 -34.50
CA GLY A 668 -3.91 -18.41 -35.18
C GLY A 668 -5.17 -17.88 -34.51
N ILE A 669 -5.06 -16.73 -33.78
CA ILE A 669 -6.16 -16.10 -33.07
C ILE A 669 -6.83 -15.06 -33.96
N ALA A 670 -8.15 -15.18 -34.14
CA ALA A 670 -8.96 -14.16 -34.74
C ALA A 670 -9.63 -13.24 -33.70
N ASP A 671 -10.07 -12.07 -34.19
CA ASP A 671 -10.83 -11.17 -33.30
C ASP A 671 -12.10 -11.87 -32.79
N ASN A 672 -12.34 -11.72 -31.49
CA ASN A 672 -13.46 -12.36 -30.78
C ASN A 672 -13.36 -13.88 -30.54
N ASP A 673 -12.24 -14.52 -30.86
CA ASP A 673 -11.98 -15.90 -30.42
C ASP A 673 -11.90 -16.00 -28.90
N TRP A 674 -12.29 -17.15 -28.35
CA TRP A 674 -11.96 -17.49 -26.98
C TRP A 674 -10.49 -17.92 -26.90
N ILE A 675 -9.79 -17.30 -26.00
CA ILE A 675 -8.36 -17.53 -25.69
C ILE A 675 -8.17 -17.86 -24.25
N GLU A 676 -7.12 -18.60 -23.96
CA GLU A 676 -6.66 -18.91 -22.62
C GLU A 676 -5.30 -18.29 -22.37
N LEU A 677 -5.14 -17.67 -21.22
CA LEU A 677 -3.88 -17.15 -20.72
C LEU A 677 -3.53 -17.88 -19.43
N TYR A 678 -2.29 -18.31 -19.30
CA TYR A 678 -1.86 -19.05 -18.12
C TYR A 678 -0.36 -18.89 -17.82
N ASN A 679 0.00 -19.12 -16.58
CA ASN A 679 1.37 -19.28 -16.07
C ASN A 679 1.32 -20.16 -14.81
N VAL A 680 2.41 -20.24 -14.05
CA VAL A 680 2.45 -21.07 -12.83
C VAL A 680 1.45 -20.63 -11.76
N ASN A 681 1.03 -19.36 -11.76
CA ASN A 681 0.07 -18.83 -10.78
C ASN A 681 -1.37 -19.32 -11.05
N GLY A 682 -1.71 -19.61 -12.30
CA GLY A 682 -3.03 -20.09 -12.69
C GLY A 682 -3.38 -19.79 -14.14
N ALA A 683 -4.68 -19.78 -14.44
CA ALA A 683 -5.20 -19.57 -15.78
C ALA A 683 -6.43 -18.65 -15.78
N LEU A 684 -6.67 -17.99 -16.90
CA LEU A 684 -7.89 -17.26 -17.19
C LEU A 684 -8.33 -17.47 -18.64
N THR A 685 -9.62 -17.31 -18.90
CA THR A 685 -10.21 -17.37 -20.23
C THR A 685 -10.90 -16.04 -20.55
N ALA A 686 -10.76 -15.57 -21.78
CA ALA A 686 -11.33 -14.31 -22.22
C ALA A 686 -11.53 -14.30 -23.74
N ARG A 687 -12.25 -13.30 -24.25
CA ARG A 687 -12.33 -13.05 -25.69
C ARG A 687 -11.17 -12.19 -26.17
N ALA A 688 -10.59 -12.55 -27.29
CA ALA A 688 -9.52 -11.77 -27.92
C ALA A 688 -10.06 -10.48 -28.54
N VAL A 689 -9.37 -9.37 -28.30
CA VAL A 689 -9.50 -8.12 -29.04
C VAL A 689 -8.24 -7.94 -29.86
N VAL A 690 -8.29 -8.25 -31.13
CA VAL A 690 -7.15 -8.11 -32.03
C VAL A 690 -7.06 -6.66 -32.53
N SER A 691 -5.94 -5.99 -32.32
CA SER A 691 -5.84 -4.56 -32.59
C SER A 691 -4.41 -4.08 -32.88
N GLN A 692 -4.29 -3.10 -33.78
CA GLN A 692 -3.05 -2.35 -34.04
C GLN A 692 -2.64 -1.40 -32.91
N ARG A 693 -3.51 -1.22 -31.89
CA ARG A 693 -3.21 -0.35 -30.73
C ARG A 693 -2.29 -1.00 -29.71
N ILE A 694 -2.01 -2.28 -29.86
CA ILE A 694 -1.16 -3.05 -28.97
C ILE A 694 0.17 -3.31 -29.66
N LYS A 695 1.26 -3.09 -28.91
CA LYS A 695 2.62 -3.41 -29.37
C LYS A 695 2.84 -4.92 -29.34
N ASP A 696 3.54 -5.44 -30.34
CA ASP A 696 3.95 -6.83 -30.41
C ASP A 696 4.76 -7.23 -29.16
N GLY A 697 4.55 -8.45 -28.69
CA GLY A 697 5.15 -8.99 -27.48
C GLY A 697 4.45 -8.59 -26.18
N THR A 698 3.34 -7.84 -26.26
CA THR A 698 2.55 -7.41 -25.10
C THR A 698 1.08 -7.75 -25.25
N THR A 699 0.44 -7.99 -24.11
CA THR A 699 -1.00 -8.20 -24.02
C THR A 699 -1.55 -7.55 -22.77
N PHE A 700 -2.83 -7.22 -22.73
CA PHE A 700 -3.43 -6.76 -21.51
C PHE A 700 -4.88 -7.21 -21.34
N MET A 701 -5.27 -7.36 -20.08
CA MET A 701 -6.66 -7.47 -19.66
C MET A 701 -6.98 -6.28 -18.78
N TYR A 702 -8.16 -5.67 -18.93
CA TYR A 702 -8.58 -4.65 -18.00
C TYR A 702 -8.63 -5.22 -16.61
N HIS A 703 -8.01 -4.53 -15.65
CA HIS A 703 -8.00 -4.97 -14.27
C HIS A 703 -9.42 -4.90 -13.66
N ALA A 704 -9.62 -5.70 -12.60
CA ALA A 704 -10.88 -5.73 -11.90
C ALA A 704 -12.06 -6.30 -12.70
N GLN A 705 -11.95 -7.56 -13.03
CA GLN A 705 -13.01 -8.34 -13.63
C GLN A 705 -13.83 -9.09 -12.57
N GLU A 706 -15.08 -9.45 -12.91
CA GLU A 706 -15.97 -10.17 -12.00
C GLU A 706 -16.15 -11.62 -12.43
N LYS A 707 -16.00 -12.56 -11.52
CA LYS A 707 -16.29 -13.98 -11.75
C LYS A 707 -17.78 -14.30 -11.91
N ILE A 708 -18.65 -13.41 -11.47
CA ILE A 708 -20.10 -13.53 -11.71
C ILE A 708 -20.46 -13.42 -13.20
N VAL A 709 -19.58 -12.82 -14.02
CA VAL A 709 -19.72 -12.84 -15.47
C VAL A 709 -19.22 -14.19 -15.97
N ASN A 710 -20.12 -14.95 -16.61
CA ASN A 710 -19.80 -16.30 -17.04
C ASN A 710 -18.70 -16.35 -18.12
N THR A 711 -17.75 -17.26 -17.94
CA THR A 711 -16.65 -17.55 -18.88
C THR A 711 -16.50 -19.06 -19.05
N PRO A 712 -16.00 -19.55 -20.20
CA PRO A 712 -15.76 -20.98 -20.36
C PRO A 712 -14.69 -21.48 -19.39
N GLY A 713 -14.71 -22.77 -19.13
CA GLY A 713 -13.69 -23.46 -18.36
C GLY A 713 -12.31 -23.37 -18.99
N SER A 714 -11.28 -23.27 -18.15
CA SER A 714 -9.88 -23.32 -18.56
C SER A 714 -9.51 -24.74 -18.99
N GLU A 715 -8.88 -24.92 -20.14
CA GLU A 715 -8.35 -26.21 -20.56
C GLU A 715 -7.16 -26.69 -19.71
N LYS A 716 -6.46 -25.76 -19.05
CA LYS A 716 -5.31 -26.08 -18.19
C LYS A 716 -5.73 -26.53 -16.81
N THR A 717 -6.69 -25.86 -16.19
CA THR A 717 -7.10 -26.14 -14.81
C THR A 717 -8.33 -27.02 -14.70
N GLY A 718 -9.13 -27.14 -15.77
CA GLY A 718 -10.44 -27.80 -15.73
C GLY A 718 -11.50 -27.02 -14.92
N LEU A 719 -11.15 -25.84 -14.40
CA LEU A 719 -12.01 -25.00 -13.61
C LEU A 719 -12.58 -23.87 -14.46
N ARG A 720 -13.65 -23.24 -13.96
CA ARG A 720 -14.20 -22.02 -14.56
C ARG A 720 -13.09 -20.98 -14.76
N GLY A 721 -13.07 -20.32 -15.91
CA GLY A 721 -12.05 -19.34 -16.26
C GLY A 721 -11.86 -18.29 -15.19
N GLY A 722 -10.60 -18.00 -14.90
CA GLY A 722 -10.19 -17.09 -13.84
C GLY A 722 -10.42 -15.61 -14.15
N ILE A 723 -9.75 -14.78 -13.36
CA ILE A 723 -9.71 -13.32 -13.54
C ILE A 723 -8.26 -12.88 -13.76
N HIS A 724 -8.04 -11.60 -14.03
CA HIS A 724 -6.69 -11.08 -14.27
C HIS A 724 -5.67 -11.42 -13.14
N ASN A 725 -6.12 -11.48 -11.88
CA ASN A 725 -5.26 -11.86 -10.75
C ASN A 725 -5.05 -13.38 -10.60
N SER A 726 -5.68 -14.20 -11.40
CA SER A 726 -5.39 -15.65 -11.45
C SER A 726 -4.00 -15.96 -12.02
N VAL A 727 -3.46 -15.05 -12.83
CA VAL A 727 -2.12 -15.17 -13.42
C VAL A 727 -1.08 -14.22 -12.78
N THR A 728 -1.41 -13.61 -11.65
CA THR A 728 -0.49 -12.72 -10.93
C THR A 728 -0.14 -13.27 -9.56
N ARG A 729 0.92 -12.75 -8.97
CA ARG A 729 1.33 -13.03 -7.59
C ARG A 729 1.90 -11.78 -6.92
N ALA A 730 1.92 -11.77 -5.59
CA ALA A 730 2.63 -10.76 -4.83
C ALA A 730 4.12 -11.09 -4.81
N THR A 731 4.93 -10.31 -5.50
CA THR A 731 6.39 -10.42 -5.45
C THR A 731 6.92 -9.34 -4.52
N LEU A 732 7.54 -9.75 -3.43
CA LEU A 732 8.15 -8.78 -2.50
C LEU A 732 9.38 -8.14 -3.11
N LYS A 733 9.60 -6.88 -2.74
CA LYS A 733 10.84 -6.15 -3.04
C LYS A 733 11.69 -6.04 -1.77
N PRO A 734 13.03 -5.96 -1.90
CA PRO A 734 13.88 -5.62 -0.77
C PRO A 734 13.42 -4.36 -0.04
N THR A 735 12.96 -3.32 -0.74
CA THR A 735 12.44 -2.08 -0.15
C THR A 735 11.18 -2.25 0.67
N HIS A 736 10.42 -3.33 0.51
CA HIS A 736 9.29 -3.66 1.38
C HIS A 736 9.72 -3.99 2.82
N MET A 737 10.97 -4.39 3.03
CA MET A 737 11.54 -4.63 4.36
C MET A 737 11.66 -3.35 5.19
N ILE A 738 11.60 -2.18 4.54
CA ILE A 738 11.56 -0.87 5.20
C ILE A 738 10.11 -0.37 5.31
N GLY A 739 9.16 -1.24 5.60
CA GLY A 739 7.73 -0.91 5.63
C GLY A 739 7.35 0.26 6.53
N GLY A 740 8.13 0.51 7.57
CA GLY A 740 7.94 1.64 8.46
C GLY A 740 8.23 3.01 7.87
N TYR A 741 8.92 3.11 6.74
CA TYR A 741 9.29 4.40 6.16
C TYR A 741 8.06 5.27 5.80
N ALA A 742 7.00 4.66 5.32
CA ALA A 742 5.73 5.35 5.08
C ALA A 742 4.87 5.48 6.34
N GLN A 743 5.24 4.87 7.44
CA GLN A 743 4.44 4.75 8.67
C GLN A 743 4.79 5.79 9.74
N GLN A 744 5.50 6.83 9.44
CA GLN A 744 5.75 7.93 10.38
C GLN A 744 4.46 8.68 10.79
N SER A 745 3.34 8.38 10.14
CA SER A 745 2.01 8.73 10.59
C SER A 745 1.35 7.46 11.14
N TYR A 746 0.89 7.52 12.36
CA TYR A 746 0.23 6.45 13.07
C TYR A 746 -0.60 5.52 12.17
N GLY A 747 -0.17 4.28 12.05
CA GLY A 747 -1.03 3.17 11.72
C GLY A 747 -1.50 3.02 10.29
N PHE A 748 -1.33 3.95 9.41
CA PHE A 748 -1.78 3.80 8.04
C PHE A 748 -0.68 3.23 7.17
N ASN A 749 -0.64 1.92 7.08
CA ASN A 749 0.20 1.23 6.12
C ASN A 749 -0.56 1.05 4.81
N TYR A 750 -0.47 2.03 3.95
CA TYR A 750 -1.09 1.99 2.63
C TYR A 750 -0.20 1.28 1.59
N TYR A 751 0.42 0.20 1.97
CA TYR A 751 0.91 -0.74 1.00
C TYR A 751 -0.20 -1.74 0.73
N GLY A 752 -1.06 -1.41 -0.21
CA GLY A 752 -1.92 -2.41 -0.81
C GLY A 752 -1.08 -3.58 -1.31
N THR A 753 -1.71 -4.66 -1.65
CA THR A 753 -1.12 -5.82 -2.30
C THR A 753 -0.50 -5.42 -3.65
N VAL A 754 0.51 -4.59 -3.63
CA VAL A 754 1.23 -4.14 -4.81
C VAL A 754 2.16 -5.26 -5.22
N GLY A 755 1.63 -6.18 -6.00
CA GLY A 755 2.45 -7.09 -6.76
C GLY A 755 2.89 -6.42 -8.07
N ALA A 756 3.94 -6.92 -8.66
CA ALA A 756 4.44 -6.50 -9.97
C ALA A 756 3.54 -7.04 -11.10
N ASN A 757 2.26 -6.68 -11.10
CA ASN A 757 1.28 -7.23 -12.04
C ASN A 757 1.36 -6.62 -13.47
N ARG A 758 2.41 -5.87 -13.78
CA ARG A 758 2.73 -5.37 -15.13
C ARG A 758 4.04 -5.90 -15.67
N ASP A 759 4.82 -6.58 -14.84
CA ASP A 759 6.03 -7.30 -15.24
C ASP A 759 5.74 -8.81 -15.46
N GLU A 760 4.50 -9.25 -15.26
CA GLU A 760 4.11 -10.64 -15.44
C GLU A 760 4.17 -11.07 -16.93
N PHE A 761 4.47 -12.35 -17.13
CA PHE A 761 4.37 -13.00 -18.43
C PHE A 761 3.33 -14.10 -18.39
N VAL A 762 2.69 -14.29 -19.51
CA VAL A 762 1.67 -15.34 -19.71
C VAL A 762 1.90 -16.06 -21.02
N VAL A 763 1.55 -17.33 -21.03
CA VAL A 763 1.34 -18.07 -22.26
C VAL A 763 -0.06 -17.77 -22.77
N VAL A 764 -0.19 -17.35 -24.03
CA VAL A 764 -1.45 -17.04 -24.70
C VAL A 764 -1.68 -18.04 -25.82
N ARG A 765 -2.83 -18.67 -25.83
CA ARG A 765 -3.24 -19.59 -26.93
C ARG A 765 -4.72 -19.48 -27.25
N LYS A 766 -5.08 -19.88 -28.46
CA LYS A 766 -6.49 -20.09 -28.83
C LYS A 766 -7.02 -21.33 -28.11
N MET A 767 -8.23 -21.23 -27.55
CA MET A 767 -8.90 -22.38 -26.96
C MET A 767 -9.31 -23.37 -28.07
N ARG A 768 -9.05 -24.67 -27.85
CA ARG A 768 -9.43 -25.75 -28.75
C ARG A 768 -10.89 -26.13 -28.59
N LYS A 769 -11.41 -26.02 -27.37
CA LYS A 769 -12.81 -26.30 -27.01
C LYS A 769 -13.30 -25.16 -26.07
N VAL A 770 -14.51 -24.70 -26.35
CA VAL A 770 -15.24 -23.79 -25.45
C VAL A 770 -16.21 -24.64 -24.64
N ASP A 771 -15.89 -24.82 -23.37
CA ASP A 771 -16.65 -25.62 -22.43
C ASP A 771 -17.32 -24.70 -21.38
N TRP A 772 -18.65 -24.67 -21.45
CA TRP A 772 -19.48 -23.95 -20.48
C TRP A 772 -19.89 -24.95 -19.40
N LEU A 773 -19.15 -25.02 -18.30
CA LEU A 773 -19.26 -26.03 -17.26
C LEU A 773 -20.67 -26.23 -16.66
N ASP A 774 -21.53 -25.24 -16.82
CA ASP A 774 -22.89 -25.24 -16.24
C ASP A 774 -23.95 -25.76 -17.25
N GLN A 775 -23.59 -26.20 -18.46
CA GLN A 775 -24.56 -26.66 -19.48
C GLN A 775 -25.22 -27.98 -19.11
N ASP A 776 -24.55 -28.82 -18.34
CA ASP A 776 -25.08 -30.13 -17.94
C ASP A 776 -26.14 -30.02 -16.82
N ALA A 777 -26.10 -28.96 -16.01
CA ALA A 777 -27.08 -28.74 -14.94
C ALA A 777 -28.46 -28.32 -15.47
N THR A 778 -28.52 -27.57 -16.55
CA THR A 778 -29.77 -27.07 -17.12
C THR A 778 -30.53 -28.10 -17.92
N GLU A 779 -29.89 -29.14 -18.47
CA GLU A 779 -30.56 -30.23 -19.17
C GLU A 779 -31.18 -31.23 -18.18
N THR A 780 -30.61 -31.37 -16.99
CA THR A 780 -31.15 -32.27 -15.93
C THR A 780 -32.35 -31.67 -15.22
N GLU A 781 -32.37 -30.35 -14.98
CA GLU A 781 -33.52 -29.65 -14.39
C GLU A 781 -34.69 -29.46 -15.34
N ALA A 782 -34.45 -29.46 -16.63
CA ALA A 782 -35.54 -29.42 -17.65
C ALA A 782 -36.16 -30.80 -17.96
N ALA A 783 -35.57 -31.88 -17.41
CA ALA A 783 -36.06 -33.26 -17.58
C ALA A 783 -36.78 -33.81 -16.33
N GLU A 784 -36.78 -33.10 -15.20
CA GLU A 784 -37.62 -33.28 -14.02
C GLU A 784 -38.79 -32.27 -14.03
#